data_4342e8235575521481088fd6febd893d
#
_entry.id   4342e8235575521481088fd6febd893d
#
_cell.length_a   1.000
_cell.length_b   1.000
_cell.length_c   1.000
_cell.angle_alpha   90.00
_cell.angle_beta   90.00
_cell.angle_gamma   90.00
#
_symmetry.space_group_name_H-M   'P 1'
#
loop_
_entity.id
_entity.type
_entity.pdbx_description
1 polymer ?
#
loop_
_entity_poly.entity_id
_entity_poly.type
_entity_poly.pdbx_seq_one_letter_code
_entity_poly.pdbx_strand_id
1 'polypeptide(L)'
;IQNLIIKNNKFLTLFNPEDYLGRVEYDIKNEDGEILHQAGKRLTKKKADKLIEDGVKFVEYPVEALIGRYLANPVINTESGEILYDTLSALDENKLAKILAEHESIEIINNSAAGVDDAIINSFIADNDMLKVLKQTEGVDDENDLAAIRIYKVMRPGEPVVKEAAKSFVNDMLFNPERYDLTKVGRMKMNHKLSLDVPEYVTLLTSEDIIKTAKYLIKVKNGQGHIDDRDHLGNRRIRSIGELLASELHLGFVKMQKAIRDKFTSLSNNTEEIMPYDLINPKMITATIMEFFTGGQLSQFMDQTNPLSEVTHKRRLSALGEGGLVKERAGFEVRDVHPTHYGRICPVETPEGQNIGLINTLSTYAKVNDLGFVEAPYKKVIDGKVTDEIVYLTATQEEGNVIAPASTKLDENGHIVEDLIEVRKDGEMMLARREDVTLIDLCSGMIAGVAASLIPFLEHDDANRALMGSNMQRQAVPLLRSTAPIVGTGMESVIARDAWESVKAKRSGVVEKVDNKNIFILGEDEAGPYIDHYSLEKNLRTNQNTTFSQHPIVKKGDEIVAGQIIADGPSMEKGELAIGKNALIAFMPWNGYNYEDAIVISEKMIREDAFTSVHIYEKEIEARELKDGVEEITKDIPNVKEEELMHLDESGIVKIGTEIKPGMILVGKVSPKGEVKPTPEERLLRAIFGEKAGHVVNKSLYASASMEGVVVDVKIFTKKGYEKDSRTNKAYEEEKTLLEKEHHDRLLMLDREEMLKVTALLSKNPLASDQEVNKKEYKKGSKINKADLENINRFTLNAIVKSFSKDIQKKYDELKNYFQNEKKKLKEEHDAKIEILEKDDILPSGVVKLVKVYIATKRKLKVGDKMAGRHGNKGIVSNIVREVDMPYLPSGQIVDIVLNPLGVPSRMNIGQILESHLGLVGYRLGEQINEIFETKKGEWIKELRAKMIEIAGIAKLMDAKKALGKMSDEKLLEYAKDWSNGVRFATPIFEGVKADEFAKLFEMAKIDSDGKTELYDGRTGS
;
A
#
# COMPACT_ATOMS: atom_id res chain seq x y z
N ILE A 1 -38.58 -9.00 31.82
CA ILE A 1 -39.59 -8.99 32.92
C ILE A 1 -40.97 -8.91 32.29
N GLN A 2 -41.84 -9.75 32.75
CA GLN A 2 -43.22 -9.77 32.27
C GLN A 2 -44.14 -9.40 33.44
N ASN A 3 -44.99 -8.43 33.24
CA ASN A 3 -45.98 -8.02 34.24
C ASN A 3 -47.26 -8.82 34.04
N LEU A 4 -47.71 -9.53 35.08
CA LEU A 4 -48.98 -10.24 35.13
C LEU A 4 -49.98 -9.52 36.02
N ILE A 5 -51.11 -9.20 35.47
CA ILE A 5 -52.21 -8.56 36.18
C ILE A 5 -53.14 -9.65 36.72
N ILE A 6 -53.58 -9.52 37.96
CA ILE A 6 -54.48 -10.47 38.57
C ILE A 6 -55.90 -9.90 38.52
N LYS A 7 -56.78 -10.58 37.79
CA LYS A 7 -58.20 -10.27 37.74
C LYS A 7 -59.04 -11.56 37.75
N ASN A 8 -60.16 -11.56 38.51
CA ASN A 8 -61.06 -12.69 38.60
C ASN A 8 -60.38 -14.01 38.96
N ASN A 9 -59.37 -13.97 39.81
CA ASN A 9 -58.56 -15.12 40.25
C ASN A 9 -57.80 -15.78 39.10
N LYS A 10 -57.35 -14.97 38.08
CA LYS A 10 -56.57 -15.41 36.93
C LYS A 10 -55.44 -14.47 36.70
N PHE A 11 -54.31 -14.99 36.18
CA PHE A 11 -53.18 -14.18 35.70
C PHE A 11 -53.40 -13.79 34.24
N LEU A 12 -53.33 -12.52 33.96
CA LEU A 12 -53.48 -11.95 32.62
C LEU A 12 -52.21 -11.26 32.20
N THR A 13 -51.81 -11.43 30.94
CA THR A 13 -50.67 -10.72 30.33
C THR A 13 -51.13 -9.94 29.11
N LEU A 14 -50.42 -8.87 28.78
CA LEU A 14 -50.61 -8.14 27.54
C LEU A 14 -50.30 -9.07 26.36
N PHE A 15 -51.19 -9.13 25.39
CA PHE A 15 -50.95 -9.93 24.19
C PHE A 15 -49.96 -9.24 23.26
N ASN A 16 -48.74 -9.75 23.21
CA ASN A 16 -47.73 -9.33 22.24
C ASN A 16 -47.53 -10.47 21.20
N PRO A 17 -47.87 -10.22 19.90
CA PRO A 17 -47.79 -11.25 18.86
C PRO A 17 -46.43 -11.95 18.77
N GLU A 18 -45.36 -11.21 18.95
CA GLU A 18 -44.02 -11.74 18.81
C GLU A 18 -43.65 -12.85 19.80
N ASP A 19 -44.27 -12.83 21.00
CA ASP A 19 -44.03 -13.80 22.05
C ASP A 19 -44.71 -15.14 21.77
N TYR A 20 -45.66 -15.18 20.84
CA TYR A 20 -46.50 -16.35 20.54
C TYR A 20 -46.34 -16.89 19.12
N LEU A 21 -45.47 -16.29 18.29
CA LEU A 21 -45.22 -16.77 16.94
C LEU A 21 -44.56 -18.15 16.94
N GLY A 22 -45.07 -19.05 16.16
CA GLY A 22 -44.56 -20.41 16.07
C GLY A 22 -45.53 -21.44 16.66
N ARG A 23 -44.99 -22.52 17.21
CA ARG A 23 -45.81 -23.59 17.82
C ARG A 23 -46.13 -23.18 19.25
N VAL A 24 -47.40 -22.96 19.54
CA VAL A 24 -47.90 -22.50 20.85
C VAL A 24 -47.93 -23.68 21.84
N GLU A 25 -47.34 -23.48 23.00
CA GLU A 25 -47.27 -24.54 24.02
C GLU A 25 -48.58 -24.71 24.82
N TYR A 26 -49.31 -23.62 24.99
CA TYR A 26 -50.55 -23.55 25.76
C TYR A 26 -51.67 -22.94 24.92
N ASP A 27 -52.95 -23.26 25.31
CA ASP A 27 -54.11 -22.62 24.72
C ASP A 27 -54.11 -21.11 25.00
N ILE A 28 -54.18 -20.28 23.98
CA ILE A 28 -54.32 -18.81 24.14
C ILE A 28 -55.81 -18.55 24.39
N LYS A 29 -56.14 -18.06 25.60
CA LYS A 29 -57.52 -17.73 26.01
C LYS A 29 -57.66 -16.25 26.26
N ASN A 30 -58.80 -15.68 25.96
CA ASN A 30 -59.11 -14.28 26.30
C ASN A 30 -59.39 -14.11 27.81
N GLU A 31 -59.69 -12.88 28.25
CA GLU A 31 -60.09 -12.60 29.65
C GLU A 31 -61.26 -13.41 30.14
N ASP A 32 -62.21 -13.79 29.26
CA ASP A 32 -63.41 -14.54 29.54
C ASP A 32 -63.19 -16.06 29.54
N GLY A 33 -62.01 -16.53 29.17
CA GLY A 33 -61.60 -17.93 29.13
C GLY A 33 -61.95 -18.67 27.83
N GLU A 34 -62.33 -17.95 26.77
CA GLU A 34 -62.56 -18.54 25.45
C GLU A 34 -61.24 -18.82 24.75
N ILE A 35 -61.10 -19.98 24.10
CA ILE A 35 -59.87 -20.38 23.40
C ILE A 35 -59.75 -19.66 22.05
N LEU A 36 -58.80 -18.73 21.94
CA LEU A 36 -58.49 -18.00 20.72
C LEU A 36 -57.59 -18.80 19.78
N HIS A 37 -56.67 -19.58 20.35
CA HIS A 37 -55.79 -20.47 19.61
C HIS A 37 -55.43 -21.70 20.44
N GLN A 38 -55.46 -22.90 19.82
CA GLN A 38 -55.17 -24.16 20.52
C GLN A 38 -53.67 -24.46 20.63
N ALA A 39 -53.28 -25.07 21.75
CA ALA A 39 -51.96 -25.59 21.94
C ALA A 39 -51.54 -26.58 20.85
N GLY A 40 -50.23 -26.60 20.53
CA GLY A 40 -49.66 -27.48 19.52
C GLY A 40 -49.84 -27.03 18.07
N LYS A 41 -50.69 -26.03 17.81
CA LYS A 41 -50.87 -25.45 16.47
C LYS A 41 -49.93 -24.25 16.27
N ARG A 42 -49.48 -24.05 15.01
CA ARG A 42 -48.59 -22.93 14.67
C ARG A 42 -49.40 -21.63 14.56
N LEU A 43 -49.05 -20.62 15.33
CA LEU A 43 -49.58 -19.25 15.18
C LEU A 43 -48.73 -18.51 14.14
N THR A 44 -49.39 -18.06 13.05
CA THR A 44 -48.72 -17.28 12.00
C THR A 44 -48.90 -15.80 12.27
N LYS A 45 -47.98 -14.94 11.79
CA LYS A 45 -48.02 -13.49 11.95
C LYS A 45 -49.39 -12.89 11.52
N LYS A 46 -49.93 -13.33 10.37
CA LYS A 46 -51.22 -12.89 9.86
C LYS A 46 -52.38 -13.20 10.82
N LYS A 47 -52.31 -14.32 11.52
CA LYS A 47 -53.34 -14.74 12.46
C LYS A 47 -53.21 -14.03 13.81
N ALA A 48 -51.98 -13.74 14.21
CA ALA A 48 -51.70 -12.94 15.40
C ALA A 48 -52.10 -11.47 15.22
N ASP A 49 -51.82 -10.88 14.05
CA ASP A 49 -52.23 -9.52 13.71
C ASP A 49 -53.77 -9.42 13.70
N LYS A 50 -54.48 -10.43 13.18
CA LYS A 50 -55.92 -10.50 13.18
C LYS A 50 -56.54 -10.53 14.60
N LEU A 51 -55.87 -11.23 15.56
CA LEU A 51 -56.35 -11.22 16.96
C LEU A 51 -56.24 -9.84 17.60
N ILE A 52 -55.24 -9.02 17.20
CA ILE A 52 -55.14 -7.63 17.64
C ILE A 52 -56.28 -6.78 17.01
N GLU A 53 -56.53 -6.96 15.70
CA GLU A 53 -57.62 -6.28 15.02
C GLU A 53 -58.98 -6.64 15.63
N ASP A 54 -59.17 -7.87 16.08
CA ASP A 54 -60.36 -8.37 16.80
C ASP A 54 -60.45 -7.82 18.24
N GLY A 55 -59.47 -6.98 18.68
CA GLY A 55 -59.54 -6.24 19.95
C GLY A 55 -58.97 -6.97 21.16
N VAL A 56 -58.24 -8.07 20.99
CA VAL A 56 -57.62 -8.83 22.10
C VAL A 56 -56.46 -8.05 22.68
N LYS A 57 -56.58 -7.54 23.90
CA LYS A 57 -55.55 -6.80 24.62
C LYS A 57 -54.82 -7.66 25.66
N PHE A 58 -55.55 -8.51 26.36
CA PHE A 58 -55.01 -9.38 27.40
C PHE A 58 -55.38 -10.85 27.10
N VAL A 59 -54.46 -11.73 27.48
CA VAL A 59 -54.64 -13.18 27.39
C VAL A 59 -54.33 -13.81 28.74
N GLU A 60 -55.08 -14.90 29.05
CA GLU A 60 -54.88 -15.67 30.27
C GLU A 60 -53.51 -16.37 30.25
N TYR A 61 -52.76 -16.23 31.32
CA TYR A 61 -51.49 -16.93 31.52
C TYR A 61 -51.73 -18.14 32.42
N PRO A 62 -51.52 -19.38 31.92
CA PRO A 62 -51.85 -20.58 32.70
C PRO A 62 -51.00 -20.70 33.96
N VAL A 63 -51.64 -21.08 35.10
CA VAL A 63 -50.94 -21.28 36.37
C VAL A 63 -49.83 -22.34 36.24
N GLU A 64 -50.08 -23.38 35.45
CA GLU A 64 -49.14 -24.47 35.19
C GLU A 64 -47.87 -23.96 34.52
N ALA A 65 -47.94 -22.91 33.70
CA ALA A 65 -46.82 -22.27 33.06
C ALA A 65 -46.04 -21.33 33.99
N LEU A 66 -46.57 -20.95 35.12
CA LEU A 66 -45.91 -20.14 36.16
C LEU A 66 -45.11 -20.96 37.17
N ILE A 67 -45.42 -22.25 37.30
CA ILE A 67 -44.69 -23.14 38.21
C ILE A 67 -43.24 -23.26 37.75
N GLY A 68 -42.31 -23.02 38.66
CA GLY A 68 -40.86 -23.03 38.34
C GLY A 68 -40.32 -21.72 37.76
N ARG A 69 -41.13 -20.70 37.51
CA ARG A 69 -40.66 -19.38 37.15
C ARG A 69 -40.26 -18.57 38.38
N TYR A 70 -39.49 -17.50 38.17
CA TYR A 70 -38.91 -16.67 39.22
C TYR A 70 -39.55 -15.32 39.31
N LEU A 71 -39.70 -14.78 40.52
CA LEU A 71 -40.14 -13.38 40.73
C LEU A 71 -39.08 -12.38 40.29
N ALA A 72 -39.46 -11.35 39.58
CA ALA A 72 -38.57 -10.26 39.19
C ALA A 72 -38.40 -9.21 40.30
N ASN A 73 -39.45 -8.96 41.05
CA ASN A 73 -39.48 -8.06 42.18
C ASN A 73 -39.99 -8.76 43.44
N PRO A 74 -39.59 -8.29 44.65
CA PRO A 74 -40.09 -8.88 45.90
C PRO A 74 -41.59 -8.65 46.02
N VAL A 75 -42.30 -9.66 46.51
CA VAL A 75 -43.73 -9.57 46.86
C VAL A 75 -43.85 -9.12 48.28
N ILE A 76 -44.45 -7.96 48.53
CA ILE A 76 -44.58 -7.33 49.83
C ILE A 76 -46.02 -7.44 50.33
N ASN A 77 -46.24 -7.86 51.58
CA ASN A 77 -47.56 -7.84 52.16
C ASN A 77 -48.08 -6.40 52.25
N THR A 78 -49.25 -6.16 51.65
CA THR A 78 -49.88 -4.83 51.56
C THR A 78 -50.31 -4.29 52.92
N GLU A 79 -50.51 -5.13 53.92
CA GLU A 79 -50.95 -4.70 55.25
C GLU A 79 -49.79 -4.51 56.25
N SER A 80 -48.77 -5.39 56.21
CA SER A 80 -47.68 -5.37 57.18
C SER A 80 -46.39 -4.69 56.66
N GLY A 81 -46.24 -4.56 55.31
CA GLY A 81 -45.01 -4.05 54.71
C GLY A 81 -43.85 -5.06 54.77
N GLU A 82 -44.06 -6.27 55.24
CA GLU A 82 -43.05 -7.33 55.24
C GLU A 82 -42.91 -8.00 53.85
N ILE A 83 -41.67 -8.39 53.52
CA ILE A 83 -41.38 -9.13 52.29
C ILE A 83 -41.90 -10.55 52.45
N LEU A 84 -42.93 -10.93 51.70
CA LEU A 84 -43.45 -12.31 51.70
C LEU A 84 -42.56 -13.24 50.90
N TYR A 85 -42.14 -12.80 49.74
CA TYR A 85 -41.25 -13.55 48.86
C TYR A 85 -40.21 -12.61 48.28
N ASP A 86 -38.96 -12.98 48.40
CA ASP A 86 -37.80 -12.22 47.91
C ASP A 86 -37.65 -12.31 46.38
N THR A 87 -36.94 -11.38 45.78
CA THR A 87 -36.57 -11.38 44.36
C THR A 87 -35.87 -12.69 44.03
N LEU A 88 -36.08 -13.21 42.82
CA LEU A 88 -35.54 -14.50 42.32
C LEU A 88 -36.07 -15.72 43.07
N SER A 89 -37.14 -15.61 43.84
CA SER A 89 -37.80 -16.77 44.48
C SER A 89 -38.55 -17.57 43.43
N ALA A 90 -38.32 -18.88 43.37
CA ALA A 90 -39.08 -19.76 42.50
C ALA A 90 -40.54 -19.85 42.89
N LEU A 91 -41.44 -19.78 41.92
CA LEU A 91 -42.88 -19.89 42.12
C LEU A 91 -43.28 -21.37 42.19
N ASP A 92 -44.04 -21.72 43.22
CA ASP A 92 -44.71 -23.00 43.39
C ASP A 92 -46.21 -22.80 43.54
N GLU A 93 -47.01 -23.89 43.50
CA GLU A 93 -48.46 -23.83 43.59
C GLU A 93 -48.94 -23.12 44.85
N ASN A 94 -48.26 -23.30 46.00
CA ASN A 94 -48.65 -22.71 47.26
C ASN A 94 -48.41 -21.21 47.29
N LYS A 95 -47.29 -20.73 46.70
CA LYS A 95 -46.97 -19.30 46.57
C LYS A 95 -47.94 -18.63 45.63
N LEU A 96 -48.23 -19.24 44.45
CA LEU A 96 -49.14 -18.71 43.46
C LEU A 96 -50.57 -18.58 44.02
N ALA A 97 -51.05 -19.57 44.82
CA ALA A 97 -52.34 -19.49 45.47
C ALA A 97 -52.46 -18.30 46.46
N LYS A 98 -51.42 -18.03 47.23
CA LYS A 98 -51.37 -16.90 48.15
C LYS A 98 -51.32 -15.57 47.41
N ILE A 99 -50.51 -15.47 46.34
CA ILE A 99 -50.38 -14.29 45.55
C ILE A 99 -51.68 -13.95 44.83
N LEU A 100 -52.39 -14.94 44.31
CA LEU A 100 -53.74 -14.76 43.71
C LEU A 100 -54.75 -14.19 44.67
N ALA A 101 -54.65 -14.53 45.95
CA ALA A 101 -55.58 -14.05 46.97
C ALA A 101 -55.33 -12.64 47.47
N GLU A 102 -54.08 -12.19 47.47
CA GLU A 102 -53.66 -10.96 48.19
C GLU A 102 -53.09 -9.85 47.33
N HIS A 103 -52.77 -10.10 46.01
CA HIS A 103 -52.14 -9.11 45.16
C HIS A 103 -52.88 -8.83 43.88
N GLU A 104 -52.72 -7.60 43.30
CA GLU A 104 -53.31 -7.18 42.07
C GLU A 104 -52.43 -7.40 40.83
N SER A 105 -51.13 -7.50 41.01
CA SER A 105 -50.15 -7.80 39.96
C SER A 105 -48.86 -8.40 40.51
N ILE A 106 -48.16 -9.12 39.65
CA ILE A 106 -46.81 -9.63 39.94
C ILE A 106 -45.93 -9.43 38.72
N GLU A 107 -44.65 -9.25 38.93
CA GLU A 107 -43.63 -9.25 37.88
C GLU A 107 -42.83 -10.52 37.93
N ILE A 108 -42.78 -11.23 36.80
CA ILE A 108 -42.04 -12.46 36.67
C ILE A 108 -40.91 -12.33 35.66
N ILE A 109 -39.90 -13.16 35.81
CA ILE A 109 -38.86 -13.34 34.79
C ILE A 109 -39.42 -14.30 33.75
N ASN A 110 -39.51 -13.84 32.50
CA ASN A 110 -39.93 -14.70 31.38
C ASN A 110 -38.73 -15.50 30.90
N ASN A 111 -38.52 -16.70 31.49
CA ASN A 111 -37.50 -17.65 31.11
C ASN A 111 -38.06 -18.62 30.07
N SER A 112 -37.26 -18.98 29.09
CA SER A 112 -37.64 -20.01 28.12
C SER A 112 -37.65 -21.42 28.76
N ALA A 113 -38.43 -22.33 28.24
CA ALA A 113 -38.59 -23.70 28.74
C ALA A 113 -37.32 -24.57 28.63
N ALA A 114 -36.23 -24.07 28.15
CA ALA A 114 -35.02 -24.82 27.80
C ALA A 114 -33.99 -25.00 28.92
N GLY A 115 -34.29 -24.58 30.19
CA GLY A 115 -33.38 -24.78 31.34
C GLY A 115 -32.10 -23.95 31.36
N VAL A 116 -31.89 -23.11 30.35
CA VAL A 116 -30.70 -22.26 30.17
C VAL A 116 -30.78 -21.05 31.07
N ASP A 117 -31.95 -20.46 31.14
CA ASP A 117 -32.21 -19.28 31.97
C ASP A 117 -32.09 -19.60 33.45
N ASP A 118 -32.44 -20.85 33.84
CA ASP A 118 -32.31 -21.33 35.21
C ASP A 118 -30.87 -21.32 35.74
N ALA A 119 -29.89 -21.66 34.88
CA ALA A 119 -28.49 -21.62 35.27
C ALA A 119 -28.00 -20.17 35.51
N ILE A 120 -28.50 -19.20 34.73
CA ILE A 120 -28.18 -17.77 34.88
C ILE A 120 -28.87 -17.24 36.15
N ILE A 121 -30.16 -17.56 36.37
CA ILE A 121 -30.90 -17.15 37.58
C ILE A 121 -30.24 -17.75 38.84
N ASN A 122 -29.89 -19.04 38.82
CA ASN A 122 -29.16 -19.66 39.89
C ASN A 122 -27.81 -19.05 40.19
N SER A 123 -27.12 -18.53 39.14
CA SER A 123 -25.88 -17.76 39.31
C SER A 123 -26.12 -16.45 40.07
N PHE A 124 -27.21 -15.72 39.74
CA PHE A 124 -27.62 -14.52 40.50
C PHE A 124 -28.03 -14.82 41.94
N ILE A 125 -28.73 -15.91 42.16
CA ILE A 125 -29.14 -16.35 43.52
C ILE A 125 -27.88 -16.66 44.34
N ALA A 126 -26.92 -17.42 43.76
CA ALA A 126 -25.68 -17.76 44.43
C ALA A 126 -24.84 -16.51 44.75
N ASP A 127 -24.89 -15.50 43.90
CA ASP A 127 -24.20 -14.21 44.10
C ASP A 127 -24.85 -13.39 45.22
N ASN A 128 -26.15 -13.33 45.28
CA ASN A 128 -26.89 -12.68 46.36
C ASN A 128 -26.59 -13.32 47.71
N ASP A 129 -26.53 -14.66 47.81
CA ASP A 129 -26.17 -15.35 49.02
C ASP A 129 -24.74 -15.08 49.47
N MET A 130 -23.82 -15.00 48.49
CA MET A 130 -22.44 -14.59 48.78
C MET A 130 -22.35 -13.16 49.28
N LEU A 131 -23.13 -12.24 48.70
CA LEU A 131 -23.18 -10.84 49.19
C LEU A 131 -23.74 -10.75 50.61
N LYS A 132 -24.75 -11.55 50.98
CA LYS A 132 -25.23 -11.68 52.36
C LYS A 132 -24.14 -12.13 53.31
N VAL A 133 -23.33 -13.13 52.93
CA VAL A 133 -22.19 -13.61 53.72
C VAL A 133 -21.11 -12.52 53.85
N LEU A 134 -20.79 -11.82 52.77
CA LEU A 134 -19.83 -10.71 52.78
C LEU A 134 -20.32 -9.54 53.64
N LYS A 135 -21.60 -9.23 53.64
CA LYS A 135 -22.21 -8.22 54.52
C LYS A 135 -21.98 -8.54 56.00
N GLN A 136 -22.11 -9.80 56.39
CA GLN A 136 -21.87 -10.24 57.76
C GLN A 136 -20.38 -10.23 58.11
N THR A 137 -19.49 -10.55 57.18
CA THR A 137 -18.05 -10.65 57.43
C THR A 137 -17.29 -9.32 57.36
N GLU A 138 -17.66 -8.46 56.43
CA GLU A 138 -16.94 -7.18 56.17
C GLU A 138 -17.60 -5.95 56.87
N GLY A 139 -18.84 -6.12 57.36
CA GLY A 139 -19.56 -5.04 58.09
C GLY A 139 -19.94 -3.84 57.23
N VAL A 140 -20.11 -4.06 55.92
CA VAL A 140 -20.47 -3.03 54.95
C VAL A 140 -21.88 -3.28 54.49
N ASP A 141 -22.76 -2.28 54.57
CA ASP A 141 -24.18 -2.39 54.28
C ASP A 141 -24.55 -2.15 52.80
N ASP A 142 -23.73 -1.42 52.06
CA ASP A 142 -23.96 -1.10 50.65
C ASP A 142 -23.60 -2.31 49.76
N GLU A 143 -24.53 -2.80 48.99
CA GLU A 143 -24.37 -3.94 48.11
C GLU A 143 -23.40 -3.68 46.95
N ASN A 144 -23.35 -2.43 46.46
CA ASN A 144 -22.40 -2.01 45.41
C ASN A 144 -20.97 -2.09 45.91
N ASP A 145 -20.76 -1.69 47.17
CA ASP A 145 -19.45 -1.74 47.82
C ASP A 145 -18.99 -3.19 48.04
N LEU A 146 -19.91 -4.05 48.49
CA LEU A 146 -19.64 -5.46 48.64
C LEU A 146 -19.33 -6.16 47.32
N ALA A 147 -20.04 -5.82 46.23
CA ALA A 147 -19.77 -6.31 44.90
C ALA A 147 -18.39 -5.87 44.41
N ALA A 148 -18.02 -4.59 44.62
CA ALA A 148 -16.70 -4.09 44.26
C ALA A 148 -15.57 -4.80 45.06
N ILE A 149 -15.75 -5.03 46.35
CA ILE A 149 -14.83 -5.79 47.22
C ILE A 149 -14.65 -7.22 46.70
N ARG A 150 -15.75 -7.88 46.28
CA ARG A 150 -15.70 -9.23 45.76
C ARG A 150 -14.94 -9.29 44.41
N ILE A 151 -15.24 -8.38 43.50
CA ILE A 151 -14.53 -8.29 42.22
C ILE A 151 -13.04 -8.06 42.48
N TYR A 152 -12.68 -7.18 43.40
CA TYR A 152 -11.29 -6.89 43.76
C TYR A 152 -10.57 -8.15 44.27
N LYS A 153 -11.20 -8.90 45.22
CA LYS A 153 -10.64 -10.14 45.77
C LYS A 153 -10.43 -11.23 44.72
N VAL A 154 -11.33 -11.33 43.72
CA VAL A 154 -11.20 -12.29 42.62
C VAL A 154 -10.06 -11.89 41.69
N MET A 155 -9.94 -10.61 41.37
CA MET A 155 -8.93 -10.11 40.41
C MET A 155 -7.54 -9.98 41.02
N ARG A 156 -7.44 -9.77 42.35
CA ARG A 156 -6.18 -9.64 43.09
C ARG A 156 -6.19 -10.48 44.37
N PRO A 157 -6.08 -11.79 44.22
CA PRO A 157 -6.10 -12.69 45.36
C PRO A 157 -4.89 -12.45 46.27
N GLY A 158 -5.16 -12.35 47.60
CA GLY A 158 -4.12 -12.17 48.62
C GLY A 158 -3.74 -10.71 48.96
N GLU A 159 -4.29 -9.71 48.26
CA GLU A 159 -4.10 -8.32 48.67
C GLU A 159 -5.12 -7.89 49.76
N PRO A 160 -4.72 -7.02 50.73
CA PRO A 160 -5.69 -6.46 51.68
C PRO A 160 -6.64 -5.51 50.98
N VAL A 161 -7.92 -5.64 51.24
CA VAL A 161 -8.97 -4.86 50.57
C VAL A 161 -9.36 -3.64 51.36
N VAL A 162 -9.25 -2.49 50.74
CA VAL A 162 -9.80 -1.23 51.25
C VAL A 162 -10.99 -0.85 50.35
N LYS A 163 -12.10 -0.44 50.93
CA LYS A 163 -13.37 -0.14 50.27
C LYS A 163 -13.19 0.87 49.12
N GLU A 164 -12.51 1.99 49.36
CA GLU A 164 -12.26 3.02 48.36
C GLU A 164 -11.37 2.51 47.20
N ALA A 165 -10.37 1.70 47.53
CA ALA A 165 -9.49 1.11 46.51
C ALA A 165 -10.24 0.11 45.64
N ALA A 166 -11.15 -0.69 46.19
CA ALA A 166 -11.96 -1.61 45.43
C ALA A 166 -12.94 -0.89 44.49
N LYS A 167 -13.60 0.17 44.93
CA LYS A 167 -14.44 1.02 44.10
C LYS A 167 -13.68 1.67 42.94
N SER A 168 -12.54 2.29 43.26
CA SER A 168 -11.67 2.92 42.27
C SER A 168 -11.22 1.88 41.25
N PHE A 169 -10.81 0.69 41.68
CA PHE A 169 -10.36 -0.37 40.79
C PHE A 169 -11.44 -0.82 39.80
N VAL A 170 -12.68 -1.05 40.25
CA VAL A 170 -13.78 -1.46 39.35
C VAL A 170 -14.17 -0.36 38.39
N ASN A 171 -14.22 0.90 38.88
CA ASN A 171 -14.52 2.05 38.04
C ASN A 171 -13.42 2.29 36.99
N ASP A 172 -12.17 2.22 37.40
CA ASP A 172 -11.01 2.41 36.53
C ASP A 172 -10.86 1.29 35.48
N MET A 173 -11.35 0.10 35.75
CA MET A 173 -11.23 -1.03 34.84
C MET A 173 -12.07 -0.85 33.56
N LEU A 174 -13.29 -0.34 33.66
CA LEU A 174 -14.26 -0.28 32.58
C LEU A 174 -14.76 1.13 32.23
N PHE A 175 -14.72 2.09 33.16
CA PHE A 175 -15.35 3.39 33.01
C PHE A 175 -14.37 4.56 33.05
N ASN A 176 -13.07 4.31 33.19
CA ASN A 176 -12.04 5.37 33.19
C ASN A 176 -11.51 5.58 31.76
N PRO A 177 -11.62 6.81 31.21
CA PRO A 177 -11.15 7.15 29.86
C PRO A 177 -9.64 7.01 29.69
N GLU A 178 -8.85 7.04 30.78
CA GLU A 178 -7.40 6.82 30.71
C GLU A 178 -7.02 5.34 30.53
N ARG A 179 -7.92 4.41 30.79
CA ARG A 179 -7.65 2.96 30.78
C ARG A 179 -8.50 2.15 29.81
N TYR A 180 -9.65 2.67 29.43
CA TYR A 180 -10.59 1.99 28.53
C TYR A 180 -11.06 2.94 27.43
N ASP A 181 -10.91 2.50 26.20
CA ASP A 181 -11.40 3.21 25.02
C ASP A 181 -11.95 2.20 24.02
N LEU A 182 -13.26 2.25 23.79
CA LEU A 182 -13.96 1.40 22.82
C LEU A 182 -13.65 1.83 21.37
N THR A 183 -13.16 3.03 21.20
CA THR A 183 -13.05 3.75 19.93
C THR A 183 -14.39 4.03 19.24
N LYS A 184 -14.39 4.95 18.29
CA LYS A 184 -15.57 5.25 17.47
C LYS A 184 -16.08 4.02 16.73
N VAL A 185 -15.18 3.21 16.20
CA VAL A 185 -15.51 1.98 15.45
C VAL A 185 -16.17 0.95 16.35
N GLY A 186 -15.63 0.72 17.54
CA GLY A 186 -16.21 -0.19 18.53
C GLY A 186 -17.61 0.25 18.96
N ARG A 187 -17.83 1.53 19.21
CA ARG A 187 -19.15 2.09 19.54
C ARG A 187 -20.14 1.88 18.40
N MET A 188 -19.77 2.19 17.17
CA MET A 188 -20.61 2.00 15.99
C MET A 188 -21.02 0.52 15.82
N LYS A 189 -20.07 -0.40 15.93
CA LYS A 189 -20.35 -1.85 15.84
C LYS A 189 -21.25 -2.34 16.96
N MET A 190 -21.01 -1.89 18.19
CA MET A 190 -21.82 -2.24 19.35
C MET A 190 -23.25 -1.70 19.20
N ASN A 191 -23.41 -0.45 18.79
CA ASN A 191 -24.72 0.14 18.53
C ASN A 191 -25.51 -0.63 17.48
N HIS A 192 -24.85 -0.98 16.36
CA HIS A 192 -25.48 -1.75 15.28
C HIS A 192 -25.90 -3.16 15.76
N LYS A 193 -24.99 -3.89 16.43
CA LYS A 193 -25.24 -5.29 16.88
C LYS A 193 -26.31 -5.39 17.96
N LEU A 194 -26.29 -4.47 18.92
CA LEU A 194 -27.15 -4.49 20.09
C LEU A 194 -28.39 -3.59 19.96
N SER A 195 -28.55 -2.93 18.84
CA SER A 195 -29.63 -1.92 18.62
C SER A 195 -29.63 -0.87 19.74
N LEU A 196 -28.49 -0.21 19.92
CA LEU A 196 -28.25 0.86 20.87
C LEU A 196 -28.35 2.21 20.17
N ASP A 197 -28.85 3.20 20.88
CA ASP A 197 -28.93 4.59 20.40
C ASP A 197 -27.97 5.50 21.19
N VAL A 198 -26.72 5.03 21.38
CA VAL A 198 -25.68 5.78 22.10
C VAL A 198 -24.87 6.58 21.08
N PRO A 199 -24.61 7.88 21.32
CA PRO A 199 -23.82 8.69 20.40
C PRO A 199 -22.43 8.12 20.16
N GLU A 200 -21.92 8.21 18.92
CA GLU A 200 -20.63 7.65 18.51
C GLU A 200 -19.40 8.24 19.23
N TYR A 201 -19.52 9.43 19.80
CA TYR A 201 -18.44 10.05 20.57
C TYR A 201 -18.29 9.48 21.99
N VAL A 202 -19.26 8.67 22.47
CA VAL A 202 -19.17 8.01 23.76
C VAL A 202 -18.37 6.72 23.62
N THR A 203 -17.10 6.78 23.93
CA THR A 203 -16.15 5.65 23.77
C THR A 203 -16.00 4.79 25.03
N LEU A 204 -16.67 5.15 26.10
CA LEU A 204 -16.71 4.38 27.34
C LEU A 204 -17.92 3.45 27.37
N LEU A 205 -17.79 2.34 28.08
CA LEU A 205 -18.92 1.44 28.31
C LEU A 205 -20.00 2.13 29.18
N THR A 206 -21.24 1.83 28.86
CA THR A 206 -22.40 2.23 29.66
C THR A 206 -23.03 0.99 30.31
N SER A 207 -23.79 1.18 31.37
CA SER A 207 -24.53 0.09 32.00
C SER A 207 -25.50 -0.61 31.03
N GLU A 208 -26.08 0.17 30.09
CA GLU A 208 -26.98 -0.34 29.05
C GLU A 208 -26.24 -1.29 28.08
N ASP A 209 -24.99 -0.96 27.72
CA ASP A 209 -24.15 -1.80 26.90
C ASP A 209 -23.97 -3.19 27.49
N ILE A 210 -23.67 -3.26 28.79
CA ILE A 210 -23.46 -4.51 29.52
C ILE A 210 -24.75 -5.34 29.57
N ILE A 211 -25.87 -4.70 29.89
CA ILE A 211 -27.17 -5.38 30.00
C ILE A 211 -27.62 -5.92 28.64
N LYS A 212 -27.53 -5.11 27.57
CA LYS A 212 -27.91 -5.56 26.22
C LYS A 212 -26.98 -6.63 25.68
N THR A 213 -25.68 -6.57 26.01
CA THR A 213 -24.72 -7.63 25.66
C THR A 213 -25.10 -8.95 26.33
N ALA A 214 -25.42 -8.94 27.62
CA ALA A 214 -25.88 -10.11 28.33
C ALA A 214 -27.19 -10.67 27.73
N LYS A 215 -28.14 -9.78 27.41
CA LYS A 215 -29.39 -10.16 26.74
C LYS A 215 -29.16 -10.78 25.37
N TYR A 216 -28.25 -10.23 24.59
CA TYR A 216 -27.88 -10.77 23.29
C TYR A 216 -27.20 -12.15 23.41
N LEU A 217 -26.34 -12.33 24.39
CA LEU A 217 -25.69 -13.62 24.67
C LEU A 217 -26.73 -14.71 24.96
N ILE A 218 -27.77 -14.39 25.75
CA ILE A 218 -28.88 -15.29 26.00
C ILE A 218 -29.64 -15.62 24.71
N LYS A 219 -29.91 -14.63 23.86
CA LYS A 219 -30.53 -14.84 22.54
C LYS A 219 -29.74 -15.80 21.66
N VAL A 220 -28.39 -15.62 21.59
CA VAL A 220 -27.50 -16.50 20.83
C VAL A 220 -27.55 -17.93 21.37
N LYS A 221 -27.55 -18.12 22.70
CA LYS A 221 -27.65 -19.42 23.34
C LYS A 221 -28.97 -20.12 23.01
N ASN A 222 -30.06 -19.38 22.92
CA ASN A 222 -31.39 -19.86 22.56
C ASN A 222 -31.60 -20.06 21.04
N GLY A 223 -30.55 -19.88 20.21
CA GLY A 223 -30.62 -20.04 18.76
C GLY A 223 -31.36 -18.89 18.03
N GLN A 224 -31.59 -17.76 18.69
CA GLN A 224 -32.28 -16.57 18.12
C GLN A 224 -31.30 -15.48 17.66
N GLY A 225 -30.01 -15.68 17.86
CA GLY A 225 -28.94 -14.77 17.47
C GLY A 225 -27.87 -15.48 16.68
N HIS A 226 -26.97 -14.70 16.09
CA HIS A 226 -25.84 -15.22 15.34
C HIS A 226 -24.52 -14.91 16.04
N ILE A 227 -23.60 -15.90 16.03
CA ILE A 227 -22.22 -15.70 16.43
C ILE A 227 -21.51 -14.97 15.30
N ASP A 228 -20.73 -13.93 15.64
CA ASP A 228 -19.95 -13.20 14.67
C ASP A 228 -18.80 -14.05 14.14
N ASP A 229 -18.65 -14.04 12.81
CA ASP A 229 -17.46 -14.61 12.17
C ASP A 229 -16.28 -13.64 12.37
N ARG A 230 -15.24 -14.11 13.07
CA ARG A 230 -14.04 -13.31 13.36
C ARG A 230 -13.23 -12.99 12.11
N ASP A 231 -13.31 -13.83 11.09
CA ASP A 231 -12.52 -13.71 9.87
C ASP A 231 -13.23 -12.88 8.79
N HIS A 232 -14.49 -12.55 9.01
CA HIS A 232 -15.26 -11.67 8.14
C HIS A 232 -14.67 -10.26 8.11
N LEU A 233 -14.43 -9.68 6.93
CA LEU A 233 -13.84 -8.34 6.78
C LEU A 233 -14.75 -7.21 7.30
N GLY A 234 -16.01 -7.49 7.60
CA GLY A 234 -16.84 -6.60 8.37
C GLY A 234 -16.44 -6.48 9.85
N ASN A 235 -15.71 -7.46 10.37
CA ASN A 235 -15.22 -7.52 11.75
C ASN A 235 -13.70 -7.37 11.86
N ARG A 236 -12.99 -7.42 10.75
CA ARG A 236 -11.55 -7.17 10.66
C ARG A 236 -11.32 -5.87 9.91
N ARG A 237 -10.64 -4.94 10.52
CA ARG A 237 -10.33 -3.65 9.91
C ARG A 237 -8.82 -3.43 9.82
N ILE A 238 -8.42 -2.50 9.00
CA ILE A 238 -7.04 -2.09 8.84
C ILE A 238 -6.78 -0.92 9.79
N ARG A 239 -5.71 -1.02 10.55
CA ARG A 239 -5.18 0.10 11.33
C ARG A 239 -4.04 0.74 10.54
N SER A 240 -4.25 1.99 10.13
CA SER A 240 -3.23 2.76 9.42
C SER A 240 -2.14 3.28 10.38
N ILE A 241 -1.05 3.78 9.79
CA ILE A 241 0.08 4.33 10.55
C ILE A 241 -0.34 5.45 11.52
N GLY A 242 -1.31 6.30 11.11
CA GLY A 242 -1.79 7.40 11.95
C GLY A 242 -2.42 6.91 13.24
N GLU A 243 -3.24 5.87 13.19
CA GLU A 243 -3.87 5.27 14.37
C GLU A 243 -2.85 4.57 15.27
N LEU A 244 -1.91 3.81 14.68
CA LEU A 244 -0.85 3.13 15.43
C LEU A 244 0.06 4.14 16.14
N LEU A 245 0.49 5.18 15.43
CA LEU A 245 1.30 6.24 16.01
C LEU A 245 0.56 7.01 17.10
N ALA A 246 -0.74 7.26 16.93
CA ALA A 246 -1.56 7.93 17.96
C ALA A 246 -1.61 7.10 19.25
N SER A 247 -1.76 5.76 19.14
CA SER A 247 -1.73 4.85 20.29
C SER A 247 -0.39 4.91 21.04
N GLU A 248 0.72 4.86 20.31
CA GLU A 248 2.07 4.94 20.90
C GLU A 248 2.33 6.31 21.52
N LEU A 249 1.92 7.40 20.87
CA LEU A 249 2.01 8.73 21.41
C LEU A 249 1.21 8.88 22.70
N HIS A 250 0.01 8.31 22.75
CA HIS A 250 -0.80 8.31 23.97
C HIS A 250 -0.06 7.64 25.13
N LEU A 251 0.54 6.48 24.90
CA LEU A 251 1.37 5.81 25.90
C LEU A 251 2.58 6.66 26.32
N GLY A 252 3.22 7.36 25.37
CA GLY A 252 4.29 8.29 25.63
C GLY A 252 3.86 9.45 26.54
N PHE A 253 2.69 10.03 26.28
CA PHE A 253 2.12 11.10 27.12
C PHE A 253 1.73 10.59 28.51
N VAL A 254 1.17 9.40 28.65
CA VAL A 254 0.88 8.78 29.95
C VAL A 254 2.16 8.56 30.77
N LYS A 255 3.24 8.07 30.13
CA LYS A 255 4.57 7.94 30.77
C LYS A 255 5.10 9.31 31.22
N MET A 256 4.98 10.33 30.37
CA MET A 256 5.42 11.69 30.70
C MET A 256 4.59 12.29 31.82
N GLN A 257 3.27 12.13 31.82
CA GLN A 257 2.37 12.59 32.89
C GLN A 257 2.77 11.97 34.24
N LYS A 258 3.04 10.66 34.26
CA LYS A 258 3.52 9.96 35.45
C LYS A 258 4.85 10.55 35.95
N ALA A 259 5.81 10.71 35.02
CA ALA A 259 7.13 11.30 35.37
C ALA A 259 7.03 12.72 35.93
N ILE A 260 6.13 13.54 35.35
CA ILE A 260 5.86 14.92 35.87
C ILE A 260 5.28 14.84 37.28
N ARG A 261 4.31 13.96 37.52
CA ARG A 261 3.68 13.76 38.84
C ARG A 261 4.72 13.33 39.89
N ASP A 262 5.53 12.30 39.53
CA ASP A 262 6.57 11.78 40.43
C ASP A 262 7.62 12.88 40.75
N LYS A 263 8.03 13.62 39.74
CA LYS A 263 9.00 14.71 39.90
C LYS A 263 8.41 15.89 40.69
N PHE A 264 7.15 16.24 40.43
CA PHE A 264 6.44 17.24 41.20
C PHE A 264 6.36 16.87 42.69
N THR A 265 6.02 15.62 42.99
CA THR A 265 5.96 15.09 44.37
C THR A 265 7.33 15.12 45.02
N SER A 266 8.40 14.77 44.32
CA SER A 266 9.76 14.79 44.84
C SER A 266 10.30 16.23 45.11
N LEU A 267 9.95 17.18 44.24
CA LEU A 267 10.38 18.57 44.34
C LEU A 267 9.52 19.40 45.30
N SER A 268 8.26 19.03 45.55
CA SER A 268 7.35 19.74 46.45
C SER A 268 7.88 19.79 47.89
N ASN A 269 8.82 18.93 48.23
CA ASN A 269 9.49 18.95 49.58
C ASN A 269 10.68 19.93 49.64
N ASN A 270 11.11 20.54 48.55
CA ASN A 270 12.15 21.51 48.44
C ASN A 270 11.53 22.92 48.32
N THR A 271 12.13 23.91 48.95
CA THR A 271 11.65 25.30 49.01
C THR A 271 12.04 26.13 47.78
N GLU A 272 12.49 25.51 46.69
CA GLU A 272 12.90 26.22 45.48
C GLU A 272 11.71 26.47 44.55
N GLU A 273 11.73 27.59 43.83
CA GLU A 273 10.75 27.89 42.79
C GLU A 273 10.87 26.88 41.62
N ILE A 274 9.80 26.13 41.32
CA ILE A 274 9.76 25.12 40.28
C ILE A 274 9.15 25.73 39.03
N MET A 275 9.86 25.69 37.92
CA MET A 275 9.37 26.14 36.62
C MET A 275 8.87 24.98 35.80
N PRO A 276 7.89 25.18 34.89
CA PRO A 276 7.34 24.10 34.05
C PRO A 276 8.38 23.33 33.23
N TYR A 277 9.43 24.00 32.74
CA TYR A 277 10.50 23.35 31.96
C TYR A 277 11.35 22.39 32.79
N ASP A 278 11.40 22.56 34.10
CA ASP A 278 12.10 21.66 35.00
C ASP A 278 11.36 20.33 35.16
N LEU A 279 10.05 20.35 35.03
CA LEU A 279 9.19 19.18 35.18
C LEU A 279 9.05 18.39 33.88
N ILE A 280 9.00 19.08 32.74
CA ILE A 280 8.71 18.47 31.43
C ILE A 280 10.01 17.96 30.78
N ASN A 281 10.03 16.68 30.43
CA ASN A 281 11.11 16.08 29.64
C ASN A 281 10.63 15.70 28.24
N PRO A 282 10.87 16.52 27.20
CA PRO A 282 10.42 16.27 25.85
C PRO A 282 11.09 15.03 25.22
N LYS A 283 12.24 14.61 25.75
CA LYS A 283 12.96 13.43 25.25
C LYS A 283 12.14 12.14 25.36
N MET A 284 11.18 12.07 26.29
CA MET A 284 10.30 10.90 26.41
C MET A 284 9.41 10.71 25.20
N ILE A 285 8.83 11.78 24.69
CA ILE A 285 8.00 11.75 23.47
C ILE A 285 8.87 11.44 22.25
N THR A 286 10.01 12.13 22.12
CA THR A 286 10.95 11.88 21.03
C THR A 286 11.43 10.43 21.01
N ALA A 287 11.75 9.86 22.18
CA ALA A 287 12.14 8.46 22.30
C ALA A 287 11.03 7.50 21.87
N THR A 288 9.78 7.76 22.26
CA THR A 288 8.63 6.93 21.87
C THR A 288 8.41 6.96 20.35
N ILE A 289 8.49 8.13 19.73
CA ILE A 289 8.39 8.27 18.26
C ILE A 289 9.54 7.52 17.57
N MET A 290 10.77 7.71 18.05
CA MET A 290 11.93 7.01 17.49
C MET A 290 11.80 5.50 17.65
N GLU A 291 11.36 5.00 18.80
CA GLU A 291 11.13 3.58 19.06
C GLU A 291 10.10 3.00 18.09
N PHE A 292 8.99 3.73 17.85
CA PHE A 292 7.96 3.31 16.90
C PHE A 292 8.52 3.12 15.47
N PHE A 293 9.30 4.09 14.96
CA PHE A 293 9.82 4.04 13.61
C PHE A 293 11.08 3.18 13.44
N THR A 294 11.87 2.97 14.47
CA THR A 294 13.12 2.20 14.39
C THR A 294 13.01 0.78 14.91
N GLY A 295 12.16 0.53 15.90
CA GLY A 295 12.02 -0.78 16.57
C GLY A 295 10.68 -1.48 16.33
N GLY A 296 9.70 -0.80 15.71
CA GLY A 296 8.36 -1.36 15.48
C GLY A 296 8.38 -2.52 14.47
N GLN A 297 7.60 -3.57 14.73
CA GLN A 297 7.49 -4.74 13.86
C GLN A 297 6.91 -4.39 12.47
N LEU A 298 6.02 -3.40 12.39
CA LEU A 298 5.38 -2.95 11.14
C LEU A 298 6.19 -1.87 10.42
N SER A 299 7.13 -1.23 11.10
CA SER A 299 8.11 -0.34 10.47
C SER A 299 9.25 -1.20 9.94
N GLN A 300 9.27 -1.40 8.63
CA GLN A 300 10.19 -2.32 7.96
C GLN A 300 11.07 -1.57 6.97
N PHE A 301 12.23 -2.14 6.72
CA PHE A 301 13.11 -1.70 5.66
C PHE A 301 12.41 -1.96 4.31
N MET A 302 12.21 -0.89 3.51
CA MET A 302 11.46 -0.96 2.27
C MET A 302 12.11 -1.90 1.27
N ASP A 303 11.36 -2.83 0.69
CA ASP A 303 11.79 -3.63 -0.44
C ASP A 303 11.82 -2.75 -1.69
N GLN A 304 13.00 -2.45 -2.16
CA GLN A 304 13.30 -1.50 -3.23
C GLN A 304 14.10 -2.13 -4.36
N THR A 305 13.93 -3.42 -4.60
CA THR A 305 14.61 -4.13 -5.68
C THR A 305 14.21 -3.57 -7.05
N ASN A 306 12.92 -3.37 -7.26
CA ASN A 306 12.34 -2.77 -8.47
C ASN A 306 11.09 -1.95 -8.12
N PRO A 307 10.54 -1.14 -9.03
CA PRO A 307 9.35 -0.34 -8.74
C PRO A 307 8.14 -1.16 -8.28
N LEU A 308 7.95 -2.35 -8.82
CA LEU A 308 6.85 -3.23 -8.43
C LEU A 308 6.97 -3.69 -6.97
N SER A 309 8.18 -4.07 -6.53
CA SER A 309 8.41 -4.51 -5.14
C SER A 309 8.09 -3.42 -4.14
N GLU A 310 8.40 -2.18 -4.46
CA GLU A 310 8.11 -1.02 -3.64
C GLU A 310 6.62 -0.73 -3.55
N VAL A 311 5.92 -0.67 -4.69
CA VAL A 311 4.46 -0.46 -4.74
C VAL A 311 3.74 -1.56 -3.97
N THR A 312 4.13 -2.80 -4.15
CA THR A 312 3.52 -3.95 -3.48
C THR A 312 3.77 -3.95 -1.97
N HIS A 313 4.97 -3.57 -1.55
CA HIS A 313 5.31 -3.47 -0.12
C HIS A 313 4.45 -2.43 0.60
N LYS A 314 4.21 -1.29 -0.04
CA LYS A 314 3.34 -0.22 0.49
C LYS A 314 1.86 -0.61 0.58
N ARG A 315 1.40 -1.59 -0.21
CA ARG A 315 0.01 -2.09 -0.25
C ARG A 315 -0.19 -3.38 0.56
N ARG A 316 0.79 -3.76 1.37
CA ARG A 316 0.77 -5.01 2.14
C ARG A 316 -0.07 -4.85 3.41
N LEU A 317 -0.87 -5.88 3.70
CA LEU A 317 -1.71 -6.00 4.89
C LEU A 317 -1.14 -7.10 5.77
N SER A 318 -0.68 -6.75 6.96
CA SER A 318 -0.15 -7.71 7.93
C SER A 318 -1.18 -7.97 9.04
N ALA A 319 -1.41 -9.23 9.36
CA ALA A 319 -2.20 -9.62 10.54
C ALA A 319 -1.36 -9.62 11.83
N LEU A 320 -0.06 -9.43 11.71
CA LEU A 320 0.90 -9.42 12.81
C LEU A 320 1.12 -7.99 13.32
N GLY A 321 1.81 -7.87 14.45
CA GLY A 321 2.22 -6.59 15.00
C GLY A 321 1.37 -6.16 16.19
N GLU A 322 1.43 -4.88 16.52
CA GLU A 322 0.73 -4.30 17.66
C GLU A 322 -0.79 -4.42 17.53
N GLY A 323 -1.44 -5.03 18.51
CA GLY A 323 -2.88 -5.32 18.49
C GLY A 323 -3.29 -6.41 17.49
N GLY A 324 -2.35 -7.05 16.82
CA GLY A 324 -2.56 -8.14 15.87
C GLY A 324 -2.35 -9.53 16.50
N LEU A 325 -2.22 -10.53 15.61
CA LEU A 325 -2.03 -11.93 16.00
C LEU A 325 -0.56 -12.23 16.30
N VAL A 326 -0.33 -13.21 17.17
CA VAL A 326 0.98 -13.81 17.37
C VAL A 326 1.11 -14.97 16.39
N LYS A 327 2.22 -15.02 15.65
CA LYS A 327 2.48 -15.97 14.57
C LYS A 327 2.26 -17.45 14.99
N GLU A 328 2.75 -17.83 16.17
CA GLU A 328 2.65 -19.19 16.69
C GLU A 328 1.21 -19.58 17.11
N ARG A 329 0.36 -18.56 17.34
CA ARG A 329 -1.03 -18.75 17.77
C ARG A 329 -2.03 -18.63 16.62
N ALA A 330 -1.58 -18.30 15.43
CA ALA A 330 -2.43 -18.18 14.25
C ALA A 330 -2.79 -19.57 13.71
N GLY A 331 -4.06 -19.93 13.82
CA GLY A 331 -4.61 -21.18 13.28
C GLY A 331 -4.80 -21.11 11.75
N PHE A 332 -5.32 -22.20 11.17
CA PHE A 332 -5.62 -22.28 9.73
C PHE A 332 -6.72 -21.31 9.29
N GLU A 333 -7.73 -21.11 10.10
CA GLU A 333 -8.90 -20.28 9.78
C GLU A 333 -8.52 -18.83 9.41
N VAL A 334 -7.57 -18.24 10.15
CA VAL A 334 -7.08 -16.87 9.88
C VAL A 334 -6.26 -16.78 8.60
N ARG A 335 -5.64 -17.89 8.19
CA ARG A 335 -4.77 -17.99 7.01
C ARG A 335 -5.52 -18.30 5.73
N ASP A 336 -6.74 -18.80 5.83
CA ASP A 336 -7.57 -19.18 4.70
C ASP A 336 -8.15 -17.94 3.99
N VAL A 337 -8.50 -18.13 2.73
CA VAL A 337 -9.22 -17.11 1.96
C VAL A 337 -10.69 -17.15 2.35
N HIS A 338 -11.18 -16.01 2.84
CA HIS A 338 -12.58 -15.86 3.23
C HIS A 338 -13.39 -15.28 2.05
N PRO A 339 -14.68 -15.64 1.88
CA PRO A 339 -15.51 -15.07 0.81
C PRO A 339 -15.57 -13.54 0.78
N THR A 340 -15.45 -12.88 1.93
CA THR A 340 -15.40 -11.41 2.01
C THR A 340 -14.12 -10.78 1.47
N HIS A 341 -13.11 -11.59 1.16
CA HIS A 341 -11.87 -11.12 0.53
C HIS A 341 -12.08 -10.72 -0.94
N TYR A 342 -13.18 -11.15 -1.55
CA TYR A 342 -13.48 -10.86 -2.95
C TYR A 342 -13.47 -9.36 -3.24
N GLY A 343 -12.63 -8.95 -4.17
CA GLY A 343 -12.46 -7.54 -4.54
C GLY A 343 -11.77 -6.64 -3.50
N ARG A 344 -11.35 -7.19 -2.34
CA ARG A 344 -10.71 -6.47 -1.23
C ARG A 344 -9.29 -6.89 -0.99
N ILE A 345 -9.06 -8.18 -0.88
CA ILE A 345 -7.73 -8.77 -0.62
C ILE A 345 -7.43 -9.77 -1.74
N CYS A 346 -6.22 -9.68 -2.30
CA CYS A 346 -5.78 -10.61 -3.33
C CYS A 346 -5.73 -12.05 -2.79
N PRO A 347 -6.39 -13.01 -3.43
CA PRO A 347 -6.37 -14.40 -2.96
C PRO A 347 -5.09 -15.16 -3.33
N VAL A 348 -4.29 -14.62 -4.23
CA VAL A 348 -3.10 -15.28 -4.79
C VAL A 348 -1.81 -14.80 -4.14
N GLU A 349 -1.66 -13.50 -3.96
CA GLU A 349 -0.41 -12.91 -3.49
C GLU A 349 -0.29 -13.00 -1.96
N THR A 350 0.53 -13.92 -1.48
CA THR A 350 0.89 -14.11 -0.08
C THR A 350 2.29 -14.72 0.00
N PRO A 351 3.07 -14.51 1.07
CA PRO A 351 4.35 -15.19 1.24
C PRO A 351 4.21 -16.71 1.31
N GLU A 352 5.23 -17.42 0.86
CA GLU A 352 5.40 -18.84 1.13
C GLU A 352 6.04 -19.06 2.51
N GLY A 353 5.66 -20.14 3.21
CA GLY A 353 6.25 -20.49 4.49
C GLY A 353 5.42 -20.09 5.70
N GLN A 354 6.05 -19.75 6.80
CA GLN A 354 5.38 -19.54 8.09
C GLN A 354 4.38 -18.37 8.12
N ASN A 355 4.55 -17.39 7.28
CA ASN A 355 3.69 -16.19 7.20
C ASN A 355 2.57 -16.31 6.16
N ILE A 356 2.35 -17.50 5.60
CA ILE A 356 1.28 -17.70 4.61
C ILE A 356 -0.07 -17.31 5.18
N GLY A 357 -0.86 -16.55 4.43
CA GLY A 357 -2.19 -16.11 4.83
C GLY A 357 -2.22 -15.02 5.92
N LEU A 358 -1.10 -14.75 6.59
CA LEU A 358 -1.00 -13.67 7.60
C LEU A 358 -0.56 -12.34 7.00
N ILE A 359 0.17 -12.38 5.89
CA ILE A 359 0.59 -11.21 5.15
C ILE A 359 -0.08 -11.28 3.79
N ASN A 360 -1.01 -10.39 3.55
CA ASN A 360 -1.80 -10.32 2.33
C ASN A 360 -1.56 -8.98 1.61
N THR A 361 -2.09 -8.85 0.43
CA THR A 361 -2.00 -7.63 -0.38
C THR A 361 -3.39 -7.10 -0.70
N LEU A 362 -3.55 -5.80 -0.63
CA LEU A 362 -4.78 -5.11 -1.02
C LEU A 362 -5.03 -5.28 -2.51
N SER A 363 -6.26 -5.59 -2.90
CA SER A 363 -6.66 -5.67 -4.32
C SER A 363 -6.54 -4.31 -5.02
N THR A 364 -6.39 -4.33 -6.32
CA THR A 364 -6.09 -3.14 -7.14
C THR A 364 -7.14 -2.03 -7.01
N TYR A 365 -8.42 -2.37 -6.98
CA TYR A 365 -9.53 -1.41 -6.91
C TYR A 365 -10.08 -1.19 -5.50
N ALA A 366 -9.60 -1.92 -4.52
CA ALA A 366 -10.04 -1.80 -3.14
C ALA A 366 -9.58 -0.48 -2.52
N LYS A 367 -10.42 0.07 -1.65
CA LYS A 367 -10.11 1.26 -0.84
C LYS A 367 -10.32 0.95 0.64
N VAL A 368 -9.67 1.71 1.49
CA VAL A 368 -9.86 1.68 2.94
C VAL A 368 -10.64 2.93 3.32
N ASN A 369 -11.74 2.77 4.05
CA ASN A 369 -12.53 3.90 4.52
C ASN A 369 -11.92 4.54 5.77
N ASP A 370 -12.49 5.65 6.24
CA ASP A 370 -12.00 6.38 7.41
C ASP A 370 -12.06 5.57 8.71
N LEU A 371 -12.90 4.55 8.76
CA LEU A 371 -13.03 3.64 9.90
C LEU A 371 -12.07 2.44 9.82
N GLY A 372 -11.34 2.28 8.71
CA GLY A 372 -10.39 1.20 8.48
C GLY A 372 -10.96 -0.06 7.80
N PHE A 373 -12.23 -0.08 7.41
CA PHE A 373 -12.82 -1.20 6.67
C PHE A 373 -12.44 -1.13 5.19
N VAL A 374 -12.20 -2.29 4.60
CA VAL A 374 -11.88 -2.40 3.17
C VAL A 374 -13.17 -2.42 2.37
N GLU A 375 -13.23 -1.57 1.35
CA GLU A 375 -14.36 -1.42 0.46
C GLU A 375 -14.01 -1.92 -0.94
N ALA A 376 -14.97 -2.58 -1.58
CA ALA A 376 -14.87 -2.99 -2.97
C ALA A 376 -15.83 -2.19 -3.85
N PRO A 377 -15.46 -1.87 -5.11
CA PRO A 377 -16.30 -1.13 -6.02
C PRO A 377 -17.29 -2.03 -6.77
N TYR A 378 -18.53 -1.58 -6.88
CA TYR A 378 -19.58 -2.20 -7.66
C TYR A 378 -20.36 -1.16 -8.44
N LYS A 379 -20.97 -1.55 -9.56
CA LYS A 379 -21.95 -0.72 -10.26
C LYS A 379 -23.36 -1.11 -9.83
N LYS A 380 -24.21 -0.13 -9.64
CA LYS A 380 -25.61 -0.38 -9.31
C LYS A 380 -26.38 -0.90 -10.51
N VAL A 381 -27.26 -1.86 -10.26
CA VAL A 381 -28.23 -2.37 -11.24
C VAL A 381 -29.64 -2.02 -10.76
N ILE A 382 -30.44 -1.40 -11.63
CA ILE A 382 -31.84 -1.05 -11.36
C ILE A 382 -32.70 -1.68 -12.44
N ASP A 383 -33.63 -2.53 -12.05
CA ASP A 383 -34.54 -3.25 -12.96
C ASP A 383 -33.83 -3.94 -14.15
N GLY A 384 -32.70 -4.59 -13.87
CA GLY A 384 -31.91 -5.28 -14.88
C GLY A 384 -31.06 -4.38 -15.81
N LYS A 385 -31.00 -3.06 -15.53
CA LYS A 385 -30.16 -2.11 -16.22
C LYS A 385 -28.96 -1.70 -15.37
N VAL A 386 -27.76 -1.85 -15.90
CA VAL A 386 -26.54 -1.40 -15.28
C VAL A 386 -26.41 0.12 -15.39
N THR A 387 -26.18 0.79 -14.25
CA THR A 387 -25.94 2.22 -14.21
C THR A 387 -24.43 2.52 -14.21
N ASP A 388 -24.06 3.75 -14.54
CA ASP A 388 -22.65 4.19 -14.44
C ASP A 388 -22.24 4.61 -13.03
N GLU A 389 -23.16 4.52 -12.05
CA GLU A 389 -22.89 4.85 -10.67
C GLU A 389 -22.02 3.76 -10.01
N ILE A 390 -20.81 4.12 -9.62
CA ILE A 390 -19.88 3.25 -8.90
C ILE A 390 -20.05 3.48 -7.41
N VAL A 391 -20.33 2.40 -6.66
CA VAL A 391 -20.49 2.42 -5.21
C VAL A 391 -19.43 1.57 -4.56
N TYR A 392 -18.78 2.12 -3.55
CA TYR A 392 -17.84 1.38 -2.71
C TYR A 392 -18.57 0.84 -1.50
N LEU A 393 -18.54 -0.47 -1.31
CA LEU A 393 -19.25 -1.15 -0.21
C LEU A 393 -18.28 -1.91 0.68
N THR A 394 -18.49 -1.80 1.98
CA THR A 394 -17.84 -2.65 2.97
C THR A 394 -18.45 -4.06 2.94
N ALA A 395 -17.76 -5.04 3.53
CA ALA A 395 -18.26 -6.41 3.55
C ALA A 395 -19.64 -6.54 4.24
N THR A 396 -19.89 -5.73 5.27
CA THR A 396 -21.20 -5.71 5.96
C THR A 396 -22.30 -5.07 5.11
N GLN A 397 -21.98 -4.04 4.34
CA GLN A 397 -22.96 -3.40 3.44
C GLN A 397 -23.26 -4.24 2.19
N GLU A 398 -22.35 -5.14 1.84
CA GLU A 398 -22.52 -6.08 0.74
C GLU A 398 -23.50 -7.21 1.07
N GLU A 399 -23.66 -7.55 2.36
CA GLU A 399 -24.57 -8.60 2.80
C GLU A 399 -26.01 -8.37 2.31
N GLY A 400 -26.63 -9.43 1.83
CA GLY A 400 -27.99 -9.41 1.29
C GLY A 400 -28.12 -8.92 -0.15
N ASN A 401 -27.08 -8.32 -0.76
CA ASN A 401 -27.10 -7.92 -2.15
C ASN A 401 -26.87 -9.12 -3.09
N VAL A 402 -27.50 -9.06 -4.25
CA VAL A 402 -27.33 -10.05 -5.34
C VAL A 402 -26.36 -9.47 -6.36
N ILE A 403 -25.17 -10.03 -6.47
CA ILE A 403 -24.06 -9.47 -7.25
C ILE A 403 -23.80 -10.33 -8.47
N ALA A 404 -23.94 -9.74 -9.65
CA ALA A 404 -23.60 -10.40 -10.90
C ALA A 404 -22.11 -10.25 -11.24
N PRO A 405 -21.46 -11.22 -11.88
CA PRO A 405 -20.10 -11.10 -12.35
C PRO A 405 -19.98 -10.10 -13.51
N ALA A 406 -18.81 -9.50 -13.68
CA ALA A 406 -18.53 -8.54 -14.75
C ALA A 406 -18.65 -9.16 -16.16
N SER A 407 -18.56 -10.49 -16.28
CA SER A 407 -18.69 -11.25 -17.53
C SER A 407 -20.13 -11.37 -18.04
N THR A 408 -21.12 -10.90 -17.27
CA THR A 408 -22.54 -10.92 -17.67
C THR A 408 -22.75 -10.14 -18.95
N LYS A 409 -23.46 -10.75 -19.92
CA LYS A 409 -23.70 -10.12 -21.23
C LYS A 409 -24.69 -8.98 -21.09
N LEU A 410 -24.28 -7.82 -21.58
CA LEU A 410 -25.09 -6.59 -21.63
C LEU A 410 -25.44 -6.27 -23.09
N ASP A 411 -26.59 -5.68 -23.31
CA ASP A 411 -26.96 -5.10 -24.61
C ASP A 411 -26.32 -3.70 -24.79
N GLU A 412 -26.55 -3.08 -25.96
CA GLU A 412 -26.02 -1.74 -26.25
C GLU A 412 -26.57 -0.65 -25.32
N ASN A 413 -27.70 -0.91 -24.65
CA ASN A 413 -28.36 0.02 -23.72
C ASN A 413 -28.00 -0.24 -22.25
N GLY A 414 -27.16 -1.26 -21.98
CA GLY A 414 -26.74 -1.65 -20.65
C GLY A 414 -27.71 -2.54 -19.90
N HIS A 415 -28.68 -3.18 -20.59
CA HIS A 415 -29.55 -4.18 -19.98
C HIS A 415 -28.94 -5.56 -20.01
N ILE A 416 -29.18 -6.35 -18.97
CA ILE A 416 -28.76 -7.73 -18.88
C ILE A 416 -29.57 -8.58 -19.86
N VAL A 417 -28.91 -9.33 -20.73
CA VAL A 417 -29.56 -10.10 -21.81
C VAL A 417 -30.13 -11.42 -21.30
N GLU A 418 -29.42 -12.10 -20.40
CA GLU A 418 -29.77 -13.42 -19.90
C GLU A 418 -30.85 -13.32 -18.81
N ASP A 419 -31.86 -14.19 -18.84
CA ASP A 419 -32.96 -14.19 -17.85
C ASP A 419 -32.54 -14.79 -16.50
N LEU A 420 -31.64 -15.80 -16.55
CA LEU A 420 -31.04 -16.44 -15.37
C LEU A 420 -29.53 -16.26 -15.41
N ILE A 421 -28.98 -15.75 -14.33
CA ILE A 421 -27.59 -15.39 -14.21
C ILE A 421 -26.99 -16.08 -12.98
N GLU A 422 -25.78 -16.58 -13.10
CA GLU A 422 -24.99 -16.98 -11.93
C GLU A 422 -24.58 -15.74 -11.16
N VAL A 423 -25.01 -15.66 -9.91
CA VAL A 423 -24.75 -14.52 -9.03
C VAL A 423 -24.13 -14.97 -7.73
N ARG A 424 -23.50 -14.05 -7.07
CA ARG A 424 -22.94 -14.23 -5.73
C ARG A 424 -23.84 -13.50 -4.72
N LYS A 425 -24.24 -14.23 -3.68
CA LYS A 425 -24.98 -13.68 -2.54
C LYS A 425 -24.44 -14.27 -1.25
N ASP A 426 -24.09 -13.42 -0.31
CA ASP A 426 -23.57 -13.81 1.02
C ASP A 426 -22.44 -14.86 0.99
N GLY A 427 -21.60 -14.80 -0.03
CA GLY A 427 -20.48 -15.72 -0.24
C GLY A 427 -20.82 -17.02 -0.97
N GLU A 428 -22.08 -17.26 -1.31
CA GLU A 428 -22.54 -18.42 -2.05
C GLU A 428 -22.86 -18.09 -3.51
N MET A 429 -22.60 -19.02 -4.41
CA MET A 429 -23.00 -18.91 -5.82
C MET A 429 -24.39 -19.49 -6.03
N MET A 430 -25.26 -18.71 -6.65
CA MET A 430 -26.63 -19.09 -6.93
C MET A 430 -27.11 -18.59 -8.29
N LEU A 431 -28.24 -19.12 -8.77
CA LEU A 431 -28.91 -18.59 -9.94
C LEU A 431 -29.96 -17.58 -9.51
N ALA A 432 -29.94 -16.38 -10.08
CA ALA A 432 -30.94 -15.35 -9.86
C ALA A 432 -31.52 -14.83 -11.18
N ARG A 433 -32.71 -14.27 -11.12
CA ARG A 433 -33.31 -13.57 -12.25
C ARG A 433 -32.62 -12.21 -12.43
N ARG A 434 -32.59 -11.72 -13.68
CA ARG A 434 -32.03 -10.39 -13.98
C ARG A 434 -32.65 -9.24 -13.19
N GLU A 435 -33.92 -9.38 -12.79
CA GLU A 435 -34.66 -8.39 -12.00
C GLU A 435 -34.24 -8.35 -10.53
N ASP A 436 -33.72 -9.48 -10.02
CA ASP A 436 -33.26 -9.61 -8.63
C ASP A 436 -31.80 -9.11 -8.43
N VAL A 437 -31.07 -8.87 -9.53
CA VAL A 437 -29.68 -8.40 -9.46
C VAL A 437 -29.64 -6.95 -9.00
N THR A 438 -28.91 -6.69 -7.92
CA THR A 438 -28.78 -5.36 -7.33
C THR A 438 -27.47 -4.67 -7.70
N LEU A 439 -26.40 -5.45 -7.88
CA LEU A 439 -25.04 -4.97 -8.15
C LEU A 439 -24.39 -5.81 -9.22
N ILE A 440 -23.42 -5.23 -9.91
CA ILE A 440 -22.52 -5.94 -10.83
C ILE A 440 -21.08 -5.56 -10.51
N ASP A 441 -20.14 -6.50 -10.62
CA ASP A 441 -18.72 -6.27 -10.44
C ASP A 441 -18.21 -5.20 -11.42
N LEU A 442 -17.28 -4.36 -10.98
CA LEU A 442 -16.70 -3.30 -11.80
C LEU A 442 -15.94 -3.87 -13.00
N CYS A 443 -15.10 -4.87 -12.75
CA CYS A 443 -14.36 -5.62 -13.78
C CYS A 443 -13.95 -6.99 -13.23
N SER A 444 -13.62 -7.91 -14.11
CA SER A 444 -13.22 -9.27 -13.71
C SER A 444 -11.89 -9.32 -12.95
N GLY A 445 -11.00 -8.38 -13.24
CA GLY A 445 -9.67 -8.28 -12.62
C GLY A 445 -9.64 -7.64 -11.23
N MET A 446 -10.78 -7.21 -10.69
CA MET A 446 -10.82 -6.52 -9.40
C MET A 446 -10.40 -7.37 -8.21
N ILE A 447 -10.38 -8.69 -8.34
CA ILE A 447 -9.99 -9.61 -7.27
C ILE A 447 -8.48 -9.68 -7.04
N ALA A 448 -7.67 -9.36 -8.05
CA ALA A 448 -6.22 -9.52 -8.01
C ALA A 448 -5.52 -8.32 -7.37
N GLY A 449 -4.40 -8.60 -6.71
CA GLY A 449 -3.45 -7.57 -6.28
C GLY A 449 -2.60 -7.04 -7.43
N VAL A 450 -1.73 -6.08 -7.15
CA VAL A 450 -0.90 -5.42 -8.18
C VAL A 450 0.03 -6.41 -8.89
N ALA A 451 0.79 -7.22 -8.15
CA ALA A 451 1.72 -8.18 -8.75
C ALA A 451 0.99 -9.30 -9.50
N ALA A 452 -0.12 -9.81 -8.98
CA ALA A 452 -0.92 -10.82 -9.65
C ALA A 452 -1.58 -10.29 -10.93
N SER A 453 -1.94 -9.02 -10.97
CA SER A 453 -2.54 -8.39 -12.16
C SER A 453 -1.58 -8.23 -13.35
N LEU A 454 -0.27 -8.39 -13.13
CA LEU A 454 0.76 -8.36 -14.17
C LEU A 454 0.97 -9.70 -14.86
N ILE A 455 0.37 -10.78 -14.39
CA ILE A 455 0.52 -12.11 -14.96
C ILE A 455 -0.49 -12.26 -16.13
N PRO A 456 -0.04 -12.33 -17.38
CA PRO A 456 -0.96 -12.58 -18.49
C PRO A 456 -1.48 -14.02 -18.42
N PHE A 457 -2.74 -14.25 -18.81
CA PHE A 457 -3.39 -15.56 -18.72
C PHE A 457 -3.38 -16.17 -17.30
N LEU A 458 -3.53 -15.33 -16.28
CA LEU A 458 -3.60 -15.74 -14.87
C LEU A 458 -4.69 -16.80 -14.63
N GLU A 459 -5.80 -16.69 -15.32
CA GLU A 459 -6.95 -17.60 -15.26
C GLU A 459 -6.64 -19.04 -15.70
N HIS A 460 -5.56 -19.24 -16.43
CA HIS A 460 -5.09 -20.54 -16.93
C HIS A 460 -3.99 -21.16 -16.06
N ASP A 461 -3.58 -20.50 -15.01
CA ASP A 461 -2.56 -20.96 -14.08
C ASP A 461 -3.19 -21.49 -12.80
N ASP A 462 -2.60 -22.53 -12.22
CA ASP A 462 -2.91 -22.97 -10.87
C ASP A 462 -2.55 -21.88 -9.84
N ALA A 463 -3.39 -21.73 -8.82
CA ALA A 463 -3.21 -20.68 -7.81
C ALA A 463 -1.84 -20.76 -7.11
N ASN A 464 -1.34 -21.96 -6.84
CA ASN A 464 -0.03 -22.15 -6.21
C ASN A 464 1.11 -21.60 -7.09
N ARG A 465 1.01 -21.78 -8.41
CA ARG A 465 2.02 -21.28 -9.35
C ARG A 465 1.89 -19.78 -9.60
N ALA A 466 0.66 -19.27 -9.64
CA ALA A 466 0.42 -17.83 -9.69
C ALA A 466 0.97 -17.11 -8.46
N LEU A 467 0.86 -17.70 -7.27
CA LEU A 467 1.47 -17.20 -6.04
C LEU A 467 3.01 -17.10 -6.18
N MET A 468 3.65 -18.17 -6.66
CA MET A 468 5.10 -18.15 -6.89
C MET A 468 5.48 -17.12 -7.94
N GLY A 469 4.73 -17.00 -9.04
CA GLY A 469 4.96 -16.02 -10.10
C GLY A 469 4.87 -14.58 -9.59
N SER A 470 3.82 -14.23 -8.85
CA SER A 470 3.67 -12.89 -8.27
C SER A 470 4.79 -12.55 -7.28
N ASN A 471 5.19 -13.51 -6.44
CA ASN A 471 6.30 -13.30 -5.51
C ASN A 471 7.64 -13.11 -6.23
N MET A 472 7.91 -13.87 -7.29
CA MET A 472 9.18 -13.77 -8.05
C MET A 472 9.27 -12.48 -8.88
N GLN A 473 8.19 -11.94 -9.41
CA GLN A 473 8.20 -10.62 -10.07
C GLN A 473 8.76 -9.52 -9.16
N ARG A 474 8.49 -9.57 -7.87
CA ARG A 474 9.02 -8.62 -6.88
C ARG A 474 10.53 -8.76 -6.64
N GLN A 475 11.10 -9.90 -6.98
CA GLN A 475 12.54 -10.19 -6.80
C GLN A 475 13.36 -9.89 -8.05
N ALA A 476 12.73 -9.46 -9.14
CA ALA A 476 13.41 -9.18 -10.40
C ALA A 476 14.38 -8.01 -10.26
N VAL A 477 15.65 -8.25 -10.57
CA VAL A 477 16.70 -7.23 -10.52
C VAL A 477 16.58 -6.29 -11.72
N PRO A 478 16.69 -4.95 -11.56
CA PRO A 478 16.71 -4.03 -12.67
C PRO A 478 17.86 -4.33 -13.62
N LEU A 479 17.55 -4.47 -14.90
CA LEU A 479 18.54 -4.78 -15.94
C LEU A 479 19.13 -3.49 -16.50
N LEU A 480 20.35 -3.60 -17.05
CA LEU A 480 21.04 -2.49 -17.71
C LEU A 480 20.21 -1.93 -18.90
N ARG A 481 19.59 -2.81 -19.64
CA ARG A 481 18.65 -2.50 -20.73
C ARG A 481 17.39 -3.29 -20.54
N SER A 482 16.38 -2.69 -19.94
CA SER A 482 15.06 -3.28 -19.78
C SER A 482 14.26 -3.16 -21.07
N THR A 483 13.39 -4.14 -21.33
CA THR A 483 12.44 -4.11 -22.43
C THR A 483 11.04 -4.39 -21.92
N ALA A 484 10.07 -3.60 -22.38
CA ALA A 484 8.68 -3.84 -22.04
C ALA A 484 8.21 -5.20 -22.60
N PRO A 485 7.33 -5.93 -21.89
CA PRO A 485 6.87 -7.23 -22.36
C PRO A 485 6.04 -7.10 -23.62
N ILE A 486 6.21 -8.03 -24.56
CA ILE A 486 5.38 -8.14 -25.76
C ILE A 486 3.96 -8.52 -25.37
N VAL A 487 3.82 -9.45 -24.42
CA VAL A 487 2.55 -9.85 -23.84
C VAL A 487 2.41 -9.22 -22.45
N GLY A 488 1.59 -8.20 -22.35
CA GLY A 488 1.31 -7.50 -21.11
C GLY A 488 -0.16 -7.58 -20.73
N THR A 489 -0.52 -7.01 -19.59
CA THR A 489 -1.90 -6.98 -19.08
C THR A 489 -2.52 -5.58 -19.11
N GLY A 490 -1.77 -4.56 -19.50
CA GLY A 490 -2.19 -3.16 -19.46
C GLY A 490 -1.97 -2.47 -18.11
N MET A 491 -1.62 -3.21 -17.07
CA MET A 491 -1.31 -2.65 -15.74
C MET A 491 0.11 -2.09 -15.66
N GLU A 492 0.99 -2.41 -16.58
CA GLU A 492 2.39 -1.97 -16.59
C GLU A 492 2.51 -0.45 -16.63
N SER A 493 1.71 0.22 -17.44
CA SER A 493 1.70 1.68 -17.56
C SER A 493 1.15 2.35 -16.29
N VAL A 494 0.15 1.75 -15.66
CA VAL A 494 -0.45 2.26 -14.42
C VAL A 494 0.54 2.17 -13.26
N ILE A 495 1.24 1.02 -13.13
CA ILE A 495 2.24 0.81 -12.09
C ILE A 495 3.43 1.75 -12.28
N ALA A 496 3.92 1.90 -13.52
CA ALA A 496 5.00 2.83 -13.82
C ALA A 496 4.62 4.28 -13.50
N ARG A 497 3.39 4.67 -13.80
CA ARG A 497 2.87 6.00 -13.47
C ARG A 497 2.76 6.21 -11.96
N ASP A 498 2.29 5.21 -11.20
CA ASP A 498 2.03 5.34 -9.77
C ASP A 498 3.29 5.12 -8.92
N ALA A 499 4.36 4.52 -9.49
CA ALA A 499 5.65 4.43 -8.85
C ALA A 499 6.30 5.83 -8.70
N TRP A 500 7.03 6.04 -7.61
CA TRP A 500 7.72 7.30 -7.37
C TRP A 500 9.01 7.44 -8.19
N GLU A 501 9.56 6.36 -8.65
CA GLU A 501 10.80 6.31 -9.43
C GLU A 501 10.67 6.95 -10.80
N SER A 502 9.47 7.00 -11.38
CA SER A 502 9.20 7.74 -12.61
C SER A 502 8.94 9.20 -12.31
N VAL A 503 9.50 10.08 -13.13
CA VAL A 503 9.25 11.52 -13.03
C VAL A 503 8.01 11.88 -13.85
N LYS A 504 7.06 12.54 -13.19
CA LYS A 504 5.79 12.99 -13.81
C LYS A 504 5.76 14.49 -13.91
N ALA A 505 5.15 14.98 -14.98
CA ALA A 505 4.91 16.40 -15.14
C ALA A 505 3.87 16.88 -14.12
N LYS A 506 4.21 17.89 -13.33
CA LYS A 506 3.29 18.53 -12.38
C LYS A 506 2.19 19.31 -13.09
N ARG A 507 2.56 20.00 -14.15
CA ARG A 507 1.67 20.85 -14.95
C ARG A 507 1.91 20.60 -16.44
N SER A 508 0.92 21.00 -17.26
CA SER A 508 1.00 20.86 -18.72
C SER A 508 1.93 21.92 -19.32
N GLY A 509 2.63 21.60 -20.38
CA GLY A 509 3.53 22.56 -21.02
C GLY A 509 4.28 21.98 -22.20
N VAL A 510 5.28 22.69 -22.68
CA VAL A 510 6.17 22.28 -23.76
C VAL A 510 7.59 22.13 -23.23
N VAL A 511 8.27 21.08 -23.65
CA VAL A 511 9.65 20.81 -23.23
C VAL A 511 10.59 21.79 -23.94
N GLU A 512 11.21 22.69 -23.17
CA GLU A 512 12.15 23.70 -23.71
C GLU A 512 13.58 23.16 -23.76
N LYS A 513 14.02 22.44 -22.73
CA LYS A 513 15.37 21.89 -22.66
C LYS A 513 15.35 20.52 -21.97
N VAL A 514 16.08 19.57 -22.55
CA VAL A 514 16.31 18.24 -21.97
C VAL A 514 17.80 17.95 -22.02
N ASP A 515 18.34 17.56 -20.92
CA ASP A 515 19.67 16.94 -20.85
C ASP A 515 19.64 15.72 -19.93
N ASN A 516 20.77 15.06 -19.73
CA ASN A 516 20.84 13.81 -18.97
C ASN A 516 20.43 13.95 -17.48
N LYS A 517 20.51 15.14 -16.92
CA LYS A 517 20.21 15.43 -15.51
C LYS A 517 19.00 16.34 -15.30
N ASN A 518 18.59 17.08 -16.30
CA ASN A 518 17.59 18.13 -16.13
C ASN A 518 16.56 18.13 -17.27
N ILE A 519 15.31 18.35 -16.92
CA ILE A 519 14.22 18.61 -17.85
C ILE A 519 13.55 19.91 -17.45
N PHE A 520 13.38 20.82 -18.41
CA PHE A 520 12.70 22.07 -18.22
C PHE A 520 11.44 22.12 -19.09
N ILE A 521 10.31 22.34 -18.45
CA ILE A 521 9.00 22.44 -19.12
C ILE A 521 8.47 23.85 -18.95
N LEU A 522 8.16 24.47 -20.06
CA LEU A 522 7.54 25.79 -20.13
C LEU A 522 6.04 25.62 -20.31
N GLY A 523 5.25 26.20 -19.46
CA GLY A 523 3.79 26.21 -19.51
C GLY A 523 3.21 27.58 -19.19
N GLU A 524 1.90 27.66 -19.27
CA GLU A 524 1.14 28.87 -18.95
C GLU A 524 -0.12 28.46 -18.17
N ASP A 525 -0.34 29.06 -17.01
CA ASP A 525 -1.55 28.92 -16.22
C ASP A 525 -2.29 30.26 -16.10
N GLU A 526 -3.36 30.29 -15.30
CA GLU A 526 -4.16 31.52 -15.10
C GLU A 526 -3.34 32.67 -14.48
N ALA A 527 -2.28 32.36 -13.75
CA ALA A 527 -1.40 33.34 -13.11
C ALA A 527 -0.32 33.86 -14.06
N GLY A 528 0.04 33.12 -15.12
CA GLY A 528 1.05 33.49 -16.12
C GLY A 528 1.95 32.32 -16.53
N PRO A 529 2.99 32.60 -17.31
CA PRO A 529 3.95 31.59 -17.79
C PRO A 529 4.84 31.11 -16.65
N TYR A 530 5.08 29.82 -16.59
CA TYR A 530 5.91 29.19 -15.57
C TYR A 530 6.95 28.24 -16.20
N ILE A 531 8.01 27.98 -15.45
CA ILE A 531 9.04 27.00 -15.82
C ILE A 531 9.14 25.96 -14.70
N ASP A 532 8.77 24.74 -15.04
CA ASP A 532 8.96 23.59 -14.15
C ASP A 532 10.32 22.95 -14.45
N HIS A 533 11.10 22.75 -13.41
CA HIS A 533 12.39 22.08 -13.45
C HIS A 533 12.30 20.72 -12.77
N TYR A 534 12.81 19.69 -13.44
CA TYR A 534 12.91 18.33 -12.96
C TYR A 534 14.37 17.90 -12.99
N SER A 535 14.94 17.62 -11.81
CA SER A 535 16.27 17.04 -11.66
C SER A 535 16.17 15.53 -11.68
N LEU A 536 17.00 14.87 -12.48
CA LEU A 536 17.03 13.43 -12.65
C LEU A 536 18.17 12.83 -11.84
N GLU A 537 17.85 11.83 -11.05
CA GLU A 537 18.84 11.10 -10.25
C GLU A 537 19.54 10.02 -11.08
N LYS A 538 20.82 9.82 -10.81
CA LYS A 538 21.68 8.85 -11.51
C LYS A 538 22.49 8.03 -10.52
N ASN A 539 22.56 6.74 -10.79
CA ASN A 539 23.43 5.79 -10.08
C ASN A 539 23.30 5.82 -8.56
N LEU A 540 22.07 6.02 -8.06
CA LEU A 540 21.81 5.90 -6.63
C LEU A 540 21.71 4.42 -6.23
N ARG A 541 22.16 4.12 -5.02
CA ARG A 541 22.01 2.81 -4.41
C ARG A 541 20.62 2.66 -3.80
N THR A 542 19.95 1.57 -4.11
CA THR A 542 18.71 1.18 -3.42
C THR A 542 18.99 0.35 -2.17
N ASN A 543 17.98 0.10 -1.37
CA ASN A 543 18.09 -0.69 -0.15
C ASN A 543 18.64 -2.12 -0.39
N GLN A 544 18.35 -2.71 -1.55
CA GLN A 544 18.81 -4.03 -1.96
C GLN A 544 20.07 -3.99 -2.84
N ASN A 545 20.80 -2.90 -2.79
CA ASN A 545 22.03 -2.66 -3.56
C ASN A 545 21.82 -2.65 -5.08
N THR A 546 20.61 -2.47 -5.56
CA THR A 546 20.34 -2.28 -6.98
C THR A 546 20.57 -0.84 -7.39
N THR A 547 20.64 -0.58 -8.69
CA THR A 547 20.90 0.75 -9.23
C THR A 547 19.60 1.48 -9.50
N PHE A 548 19.49 2.70 -8.99
CA PHE A 548 18.45 3.65 -9.31
C PHE A 548 18.98 4.71 -10.26
N SER A 549 18.41 4.78 -11.45
CA SER A 549 18.76 5.81 -12.44
C SER A 549 17.51 6.20 -13.21
N GLN A 550 17.35 7.51 -13.46
CA GLN A 550 16.25 8.07 -14.23
C GLN A 550 16.73 8.52 -15.60
N HIS A 551 15.96 8.22 -16.63
CA HIS A 551 16.28 8.56 -18.02
C HIS A 551 15.13 9.35 -18.65
N PRO A 552 15.40 10.50 -19.31
CA PRO A 552 14.37 11.26 -19.99
C PRO A 552 13.83 10.48 -21.20
N ILE A 553 12.53 10.49 -21.38
CA ILE A 553 11.83 9.87 -22.53
C ILE A 553 11.28 10.91 -23.50
N VAL A 554 11.26 12.17 -23.09
CA VAL A 554 10.75 13.31 -23.89
C VAL A 554 11.86 14.01 -24.65
N LYS A 555 11.50 14.66 -25.73
CA LYS A 555 12.40 15.45 -26.56
C LYS A 555 12.04 16.94 -26.47
N LYS A 556 12.99 17.81 -26.83
CA LYS A 556 12.73 19.24 -26.94
C LYS A 556 11.61 19.51 -27.95
N GLY A 557 10.60 20.28 -27.54
CA GLY A 557 9.45 20.65 -28.34
C GLY A 557 8.22 19.76 -28.16
N ASP A 558 8.32 18.69 -27.37
CA ASP A 558 7.17 17.82 -27.07
C ASP A 558 6.16 18.54 -26.18
N GLU A 559 4.87 18.41 -26.51
CA GLU A 559 3.78 18.87 -25.69
C GLU A 559 3.47 17.86 -24.59
N ILE A 560 3.48 18.30 -23.34
CA ILE A 560 3.30 17.45 -22.16
C ILE A 560 2.00 17.81 -21.46
N VAL A 561 1.28 16.80 -21.00
CA VAL A 561 0.07 16.95 -20.20
C VAL A 561 0.40 16.69 -18.72
N ALA A 562 -0.28 17.38 -17.81
CA ALA A 562 -0.13 17.16 -16.37
C ALA A 562 -0.33 15.67 -16.01
N GLY A 563 0.57 15.11 -15.20
CA GLY A 563 0.56 13.70 -14.83
C GLY A 563 1.23 12.73 -15.81
N GLN A 564 1.66 13.20 -17.00
CA GLN A 564 2.39 12.38 -17.96
C GLN A 564 3.80 12.08 -17.45
N ILE A 565 4.28 10.86 -17.69
CA ILE A 565 5.65 10.45 -17.37
C ILE A 565 6.60 11.12 -18.36
N ILE A 566 7.61 11.81 -17.85
CA ILE A 566 8.64 12.51 -18.62
C ILE A 566 10.01 11.87 -18.53
N ALA A 567 10.24 11.06 -17.49
CA ALA A 567 11.46 10.29 -17.34
C ALA A 567 11.16 8.92 -16.74
N ASP A 568 11.78 7.88 -17.29
CA ASP A 568 11.70 6.50 -16.81
C ASP A 568 12.65 6.29 -15.63
N GLY A 569 12.17 5.53 -14.64
CA GLY A 569 12.99 4.99 -13.57
C GLY A 569 13.66 3.66 -13.93
N PRO A 570 14.21 2.95 -12.94
CA PRO A 570 14.75 1.61 -13.13
C PRO A 570 13.63 0.64 -13.53
N SER A 571 13.96 -0.38 -14.33
CA SER A 571 12.99 -1.38 -14.82
C SER A 571 11.76 -0.77 -15.50
N MET A 572 11.94 0.29 -16.25
CA MET A 572 10.90 0.95 -17.04
C MET A 572 11.37 1.20 -18.47
N GLU A 573 10.45 1.14 -19.42
CA GLU A 573 10.68 1.51 -20.82
C GLU A 573 9.50 2.32 -21.33
N LYS A 574 9.75 3.57 -21.77
CA LYS A 574 8.75 4.48 -22.34
C LYS A 574 7.46 4.61 -21.49
N GLY A 575 7.62 4.69 -20.17
CA GLY A 575 6.51 4.82 -19.24
C GLY A 575 5.78 3.53 -18.92
N GLU A 576 6.29 2.37 -19.32
CA GLU A 576 5.78 1.05 -18.96
C GLU A 576 6.75 0.28 -18.09
N LEU A 577 6.25 -0.53 -17.17
CA LEU A 577 7.05 -1.41 -16.35
C LEU A 577 7.70 -2.50 -17.20
N ALA A 578 9.02 -2.64 -17.10
CA ALA A 578 9.84 -3.58 -17.84
C ALA A 578 10.82 -4.28 -16.88
N ILE A 579 10.35 -5.32 -16.19
CA ILE A 579 11.14 -6.04 -15.17
C ILE A 579 12.02 -7.15 -15.73
N GLY A 580 11.96 -7.42 -17.03
CA GLY A 580 12.70 -8.51 -17.67
C GLY A 580 13.04 -8.23 -19.12
N LYS A 581 13.26 -9.32 -19.85
CA LYS A 581 13.59 -9.36 -21.29
C LYS A 581 12.64 -10.27 -22.01
N ASN A 582 12.36 -9.93 -23.28
CA ASN A 582 11.69 -10.82 -24.21
C ASN A 582 12.75 -11.72 -24.87
N ALA A 583 12.55 -13.04 -24.80
CA ALA A 583 13.44 -14.03 -25.39
C ALA A 583 12.65 -15.01 -26.23
N LEU A 584 13.27 -15.51 -27.31
CA LEU A 584 12.72 -16.60 -28.11
C LEU A 584 12.98 -17.92 -27.39
N ILE A 585 11.91 -18.57 -26.91
CA ILE A 585 12.03 -19.82 -26.15
C ILE A 585 11.57 -21.01 -26.95
N ALA A 586 12.17 -22.18 -26.68
CA ALA A 586 11.72 -23.46 -27.17
C ALA A 586 11.45 -24.40 -25.99
N PHE A 587 10.29 -25.05 -26.02
CA PHE A 587 9.95 -26.11 -25.08
C PHE A 587 10.32 -27.45 -25.70
N MET A 588 11.48 -27.94 -25.37
CA MET A 588 11.98 -29.25 -25.86
C MET A 588 13.00 -29.81 -24.88
N PRO A 589 13.05 -31.17 -24.68
CA PRO A 589 14.17 -31.78 -23.99
C PRO A 589 15.43 -31.62 -24.86
N TRP A 590 16.55 -31.22 -24.27
CA TRP A 590 17.77 -30.99 -25.02
C TRP A 590 19.02 -31.52 -24.31
N ASN A 591 19.54 -32.65 -24.77
CA ASN A 591 20.77 -33.30 -24.33
C ASN A 591 20.91 -33.49 -22.79
N GLY A 592 19.79 -33.47 -22.04
CA GLY A 592 19.77 -33.55 -20.58
C GLY A 592 20.17 -32.27 -19.84
N TYR A 593 20.55 -31.20 -20.53
CA TYR A 593 20.97 -29.95 -19.92
C TYR A 593 19.82 -29.15 -19.30
N ASN A 594 18.58 -29.44 -19.66
CA ASN A 594 17.40 -28.80 -19.11
C ASN A 594 16.55 -29.73 -18.23
N TYR A 595 17.20 -30.78 -17.66
CA TYR A 595 16.56 -31.70 -16.72
C TYR A 595 16.15 -31.00 -15.42
N GLU A 596 14.96 -31.31 -14.90
CA GLU A 596 14.47 -30.80 -13.61
C GLU A 596 14.62 -29.27 -13.44
N ASP A 597 13.93 -28.49 -14.27
CA ASP A 597 13.91 -27.02 -14.24
C ASP A 597 15.24 -26.33 -14.55
N ALA A 598 16.23 -27.06 -15.02
CA ALA A 598 17.44 -26.45 -15.55
C ALA A 598 17.15 -25.70 -16.85
N ILE A 599 17.80 -24.60 -17.05
CA ILE A 599 17.62 -23.69 -18.19
C ILE A 599 18.89 -23.63 -19.01
N VAL A 600 18.75 -23.83 -20.32
CA VAL A 600 19.84 -23.63 -21.27
C VAL A 600 19.67 -22.27 -21.95
N ILE A 601 20.75 -21.50 -21.99
CA ILE A 601 20.75 -20.14 -22.52
C ILE A 601 21.80 -20.02 -23.61
N SER A 602 21.47 -19.26 -24.67
CA SER A 602 22.40 -18.87 -25.71
C SER A 602 23.43 -17.85 -25.21
N GLU A 603 24.70 -18.04 -25.60
CA GLU A 603 25.78 -17.08 -25.36
C GLU A 603 25.46 -15.68 -25.94
N LYS A 604 24.65 -15.59 -26.99
CA LYS A 604 24.15 -14.35 -27.57
C LYS A 604 23.54 -13.43 -26.53
N MET A 605 22.69 -13.97 -25.64
CA MET A 605 22.02 -13.19 -24.58
C MET A 605 23.02 -12.53 -23.61
N ILE A 606 24.14 -13.19 -23.34
CA ILE A 606 25.17 -12.66 -22.46
C ILE A 606 26.03 -11.63 -23.18
N ARG A 607 26.37 -11.88 -24.44
CA ARG A 607 27.15 -10.97 -25.28
C ARG A 607 26.42 -9.65 -25.50
N GLU A 608 25.11 -9.68 -25.68
CA GLU A 608 24.26 -8.50 -25.86
C GLU A 608 23.86 -7.82 -24.53
N ASP A 609 24.40 -8.25 -23.40
CA ASP A 609 24.07 -7.73 -22.06
C ASP A 609 22.56 -7.80 -21.72
N ALA A 610 21.86 -8.83 -22.21
CA ALA A 610 20.42 -8.92 -22.07
C ALA A 610 19.97 -9.00 -20.60
N PHE A 611 20.68 -9.76 -19.78
CA PHE A 611 20.39 -9.94 -18.36
C PHE A 611 21.50 -9.37 -17.45
N THR A 612 22.24 -8.40 -17.94
CA THR A 612 23.29 -7.74 -17.15
C THR A 612 22.66 -6.71 -16.22
N SER A 613 23.13 -6.70 -14.97
CA SER A 613 22.70 -5.78 -13.93
C SER A 613 23.88 -5.05 -13.31
N VAL A 614 23.64 -3.89 -12.75
CA VAL A 614 24.61 -3.09 -12.00
C VAL A 614 24.18 -3.05 -10.55
N HIS A 615 25.09 -3.39 -9.65
CA HIS A 615 24.86 -3.37 -8.21
C HIS A 615 25.81 -2.36 -7.56
N ILE A 616 25.28 -1.56 -6.63
CA ILE A 616 26.07 -0.56 -5.92
C ILE A 616 26.15 -0.96 -4.45
N TYR A 617 27.37 -1.15 -3.95
CA TYR A 617 27.65 -1.48 -2.57
C TYR A 617 28.19 -0.27 -1.83
N GLU A 618 27.66 -0.01 -0.64
CA GLU A 618 28.16 1.00 0.27
C GLU A 618 29.08 0.35 1.30
N LYS A 619 30.25 0.96 1.50
CA LYS A 619 31.14 0.66 2.60
C LYS A 619 31.43 1.93 3.36
N GLU A 620 31.24 1.88 4.65
CA GLU A 620 31.42 3.02 5.52
C GLU A 620 32.50 2.77 6.59
N ILE A 621 33.17 3.82 6.99
CA ILE A 621 34.13 3.84 8.08
C ILE A 621 33.98 5.15 8.85
N GLU A 622 34.01 5.03 10.17
CA GLU A 622 33.93 6.16 11.10
C GLU A 622 35.27 6.40 11.76
N ALA A 623 35.70 7.63 11.86
CA ALA A 623 36.79 8.06 12.74
C ALA A 623 36.16 8.61 14.02
N ARG A 624 36.52 8.03 15.16
CA ARG A 624 35.96 8.36 16.47
C ARG A 624 36.95 9.05 17.37
N GLU A 625 36.46 9.86 18.29
CA GLU A 625 37.24 10.42 19.40
C GLU A 625 37.30 9.38 20.52
N LEU A 626 38.48 8.83 20.76
CA LEU A 626 38.76 7.85 21.81
C LEU A 626 39.42 8.53 23.02
N LYS A 627 39.48 7.84 24.15
CA LYS A 627 40.16 8.35 25.37
C LYS A 627 41.65 8.59 25.15
N ASP A 628 42.28 7.80 24.26
CA ASP A 628 43.70 7.86 23.97
C ASP A 628 44.07 8.77 22.77
N GLY A 629 43.10 9.47 22.21
CA GLY A 629 43.26 10.39 21.07
C GLY A 629 42.20 10.19 20.00
N VAL A 630 42.26 10.98 18.94
CA VAL A 630 41.32 10.96 17.82
C VAL A 630 41.83 9.98 16.77
N GLU A 631 40.96 9.12 16.26
CA GLU A 631 41.23 8.29 15.08
C GLU A 631 41.39 9.19 13.85
N GLU A 632 42.37 8.94 13.01
CA GLU A 632 42.68 9.76 11.84
C GLU A 632 42.53 8.95 10.55
N ILE A 633 41.88 9.58 9.55
CA ILE A 633 41.83 9.06 8.19
C ILE A 633 43.00 9.65 7.42
N THR A 634 43.95 8.82 7.04
CA THR A 634 45.22 9.24 6.41
C THR A 634 45.78 8.18 5.45
N LYS A 635 46.60 8.60 4.53
CA LYS A 635 47.37 7.74 3.64
C LYS A 635 48.59 7.14 4.35
N ASP A 636 49.07 7.75 5.42
CA ASP A 636 50.22 7.31 6.20
C ASP A 636 49.83 6.16 7.13
N ILE A 637 49.88 4.95 6.59
CA ILE A 637 49.43 3.72 7.26
C ILE A 637 50.69 2.90 7.59
N PRO A 638 50.86 2.48 8.86
CA PRO A 638 52.02 1.67 9.24
C PRO A 638 51.93 0.26 8.62
N ASN A 639 53.13 -0.28 8.22
CA ASN A 639 53.31 -1.63 7.71
C ASN A 639 52.56 -1.96 6.40
N VAL A 640 52.31 -0.97 5.57
CA VAL A 640 51.73 -1.14 4.22
C VAL A 640 52.71 -0.66 3.17
N LYS A 641 52.82 -1.40 2.06
CA LYS A 641 53.72 -1.06 0.96
C LYS A 641 53.16 0.14 0.18
N GLU A 642 54.03 0.97 -0.34
CA GLU A 642 53.67 2.15 -1.10
C GLU A 642 52.91 1.84 -2.38
N GLU A 643 53.12 0.68 -2.98
CA GLU A 643 52.39 0.15 -4.12
C GLU A 643 50.88 -0.07 -3.79
N GLU A 644 50.59 -0.49 -2.57
CA GLU A 644 49.24 -0.73 -2.07
C GLU A 644 48.48 0.58 -1.76
N LEU A 645 49.21 1.71 -1.71
CA LEU A 645 48.65 3.03 -1.40
C LEU A 645 48.50 3.93 -2.64
N MET A 646 48.94 3.49 -3.83
CA MET A 646 48.95 4.30 -5.05
C MET A 646 47.54 4.76 -5.49
N HIS A 647 46.53 3.93 -5.21
CA HIS A 647 45.13 4.21 -5.57
C HIS A 647 44.40 5.13 -4.58
N LEU A 648 45.04 5.43 -3.45
CA LEU A 648 44.50 6.38 -2.47
C LEU A 648 44.91 7.80 -2.85
N ASP A 649 44.07 8.77 -2.49
CA ASP A 649 44.35 10.19 -2.57
C ASP A 649 45.21 10.65 -1.38
N GLU A 650 45.50 11.93 -1.31
CA GLU A 650 46.30 12.53 -0.22
C GLU A 650 45.58 12.41 1.13
N SER A 651 44.25 12.35 1.15
CA SER A 651 43.44 12.16 2.33
C SER A 651 43.36 10.71 2.80
N GLY A 652 43.97 9.76 2.08
CA GLY A 652 43.90 8.32 2.43
C GLY A 652 42.61 7.62 1.97
N ILE A 653 41.88 8.23 1.05
CA ILE A 653 40.62 7.68 0.53
C ILE A 653 40.80 7.27 -0.93
N VAL A 654 40.19 6.18 -1.33
CA VAL A 654 40.24 5.66 -2.69
C VAL A 654 39.72 6.69 -3.70
N LYS A 655 40.39 6.80 -4.86
CA LYS A 655 39.98 7.71 -5.95
C LYS A 655 38.75 7.18 -6.68
N ILE A 656 37.87 8.08 -7.11
CA ILE A 656 36.72 7.74 -7.97
C ILE A 656 37.26 7.19 -9.30
N GLY A 657 36.63 6.13 -9.81
CA GLY A 657 37.07 5.43 -11.04
C GLY A 657 38.11 4.33 -10.82
N THR A 658 38.57 4.12 -9.59
CA THR A 658 39.51 3.03 -9.27
C THR A 658 38.81 1.69 -9.35
N GLU A 659 39.41 0.75 -10.06
CA GLU A 659 39.00 -0.65 -10.09
C GLU A 659 39.42 -1.35 -8.79
N ILE A 660 38.46 -1.83 -8.04
CA ILE A 660 38.68 -2.48 -6.74
C ILE A 660 38.80 -3.99 -6.93
N LYS A 661 39.85 -4.55 -6.31
CA LYS A 661 40.06 -6.00 -6.19
C LYS A 661 39.98 -6.42 -4.71
N PRO A 662 39.68 -7.68 -4.42
CA PRO A 662 39.66 -8.18 -3.04
C PRO A 662 40.97 -7.86 -2.31
N GLY A 663 40.88 -7.39 -1.06
CA GLY A 663 42.06 -7.06 -0.22
C GLY A 663 42.65 -5.67 -0.41
N MET A 664 42.18 -4.87 -1.38
CA MET A 664 42.62 -3.47 -1.54
C MET A 664 42.11 -2.58 -0.42
N ILE A 665 42.89 -1.59 -0.03
CA ILE A 665 42.49 -0.58 0.96
C ILE A 665 41.54 0.40 0.30
N LEU A 666 40.34 0.58 0.89
CA LEU A 666 39.36 1.56 0.45
C LEU A 666 39.55 2.91 1.14
N VAL A 667 39.78 2.88 2.44
CA VAL A 667 40.01 4.07 3.26
C VAL A 667 41.09 3.73 4.28
N GLY A 668 42.16 4.51 4.31
CA GLY A 668 43.21 4.38 5.30
C GLY A 668 42.79 5.02 6.62
N LYS A 669 42.78 4.26 7.68
CA LYS A 669 42.50 4.74 9.04
C LYS A 669 43.53 4.21 10.02
N VAL A 670 44.01 5.10 10.88
CA VAL A 670 44.89 4.76 11.99
C VAL A 670 44.20 5.13 13.33
N SER A 671 44.40 4.28 14.32
CA SER A 671 43.88 4.50 15.67
C SER A 671 45.06 4.67 16.64
N PRO A 672 45.03 5.63 17.56
CA PRO A 672 46.05 5.76 18.57
C PRO A 672 46.12 4.50 19.46
N LYS A 673 47.32 4.10 19.82
CA LYS A 673 47.60 3.00 20.74
C LYS A 673 47.67 3.59 22.13
N GLY A 674 46.90 3.08 23.08
CA GLY A 674 47.00 3.51 24.48
C GLY A 674 48.39 3.29 25.04
N GLU A 675 48.79 4.08 26.02
CA GLU A 675 50.11 4.02 26.65
C GLU A 675 50.40 2.68 27.31
N VAL A 676 50.82 1.69 26.54
CA VAL A 676 51.45 0.50 27.06
C VAL A 676 52.97 0.69 26.95
N LYS A 677 53.73 0.45 27.99
CA LYS A 677 55.19 0.50 27.93
C LYS A 677 55.66 -0.35 26.77
N PRO A 678 56.38 0.21 25.79
CA PRO A 678 56.78 -0.51 24.59
C PRO A 678 57.65 -1.72 24.90
N THR A 679 57.38 -2.85 24.30
CA THR A 679 58.21 -4.03 24.37
C THR A 679 59.57 -3.77 23.68
N PRO A 680 60.64 -4.54 24.01
CA PRO A 680 61.93 -4.36 23.34
C PRO A 680 61.82 -4.47 21.81
N GLU A 681 60.97 -5.34 21.30
CA GLU A 681 60.70 -5.51 19.85
C GLU A 681 60.01 -4.23 19.26
N GLU A 682 59.11 -3.65 19.97
CA GLU A 682 58.45 -2.39 19.58
C GLU A 682 59.43 -1.21 19.56
N ARG A 683 60.41 -1.17 20.49
CA ARG A 683 61.47 -0.14 20.48
C ARG A 683 62.33 -0.30 19.22
N LEU A 684 62.64 -1.54 18.81
CA LEU A 684 63.42 -1.83 17.63
C LEU A 684 62.65 -1.43 16.36
N LEU A 685 61.32 -1.73 16.30
CA LEU A 685 60.45 -1.35 15.21
C LEU A 685 60.31 0.21 15.10
N ARG A 686 60.25 0.90 16.22
CA ARG A 686 60.29 2.38 16.25
C ARG A 686 61.56 2.94 15.66
N ALA A 687 62.69 2.31 15.98
CA ALA A 687 63.98 2.75 15.47
C ALA A 687 64.16 2.47 13.95
N ILE A 688 63.53 1.42 13.41
CA ILE A 688 63.64 1.06 11.99
C ILE A 688 62.58 1.78 11.12
N PHE A 689 61.36 1.90 11.59
CA PHE A 689 60.23 2.41 10.81
C PHE A 689 59.73 3.83 11.22
N GLY A 690 60.38 4.49 12.16
CA GLY A 690 60.09 5.81 12.68
C GLY A 690 59.11 5.85 13.84
N GLU A 691 59.00 6.97 14.55
CA GLU A 691 58.23 7.11 15.77
C GLU A 691 56.72 6.84 15.57
N LYS A 692 56.17 7.16 14.39
CA LYS A 692 54.72 6.96 14.09
C LYS A 692 54.30 5.49 14.09
N ALA A 693 55.15 4.59 13.64
CA ALA A 693 54.85 3.15 13.57
C ALA A 693 54.63 2.49 14.95
N GLY A 694 55.08 3.12 16.04
CA GLY A 694 54.85 2.61 17.39
C GLY A 694 53.65 3.16 18.14
N HIS A 695 53.03 4.25 17.67
CA HIS A 695 51.95 4.96 18.37
C HIS A 695 50.57 4.72 17.80
N VAL A 696 50.45 4.17 16.61
CA VAL A 696 49.19 3.97 15.93
C VAL A 696 49.02 2.54 15.42
N VAL A 697 47.76 2.09 15.36
CA VAL A 697 47.39 0.76 14.84
C VAL A 697 46.59 0.96 13.56
N ASN A 698 46.87 0.15 12.54
CA ASN A 698 46.12 0.14 11.29
C ASN A 698 44.70 -0.42 11.51
N LYS A 699 43.71 0.41 11.28
CA LYS A 699 42.29 0.04 11.27
C LYS A 699 41.60 0.44 9.96
N SER A 700 42.37 0.40 8.87
CA SER A 700 41.89 0.74 7.54
C SER A 700 40.75 -0.17 7.07
N LEU A 701 39.87 0.38 6.22
CA LEU A 701 38.83 -0.36 5.56
C LEU A 701 39.36 -1.06 4.32
N TYR A 702 39.26 -2.38 4.29
CA TYR A 702 39.68 -3.22 3.17
C TYR A 702 38.47 -3.71 2.36
N ALA A 703 38.68 -3.92 1.08
CA ALA A 703 37.72 -4.61 0.23
C ALA A 703 37.56 -6.07 0.67
N SER A 704 36.34 -6.56 0.82
CA SER A 704 36.05 -7.96 1.19
C SER A 704 36.46 -8.92 0.05
N ALA A 705 36.59 -10.22 0.37
CA ALA A 705 37.02 -11.25 -0.56
C ALA A 705 36.13 -11.41 -1.82
N SER A 706 34.87 -11.00 -1.75
CA SER A 706 33.90 -11.06 -2.86
C SER A 706 33.70 -9.73 -3.58
N MET A 707 34.44 -8.70 -3.24
CA MET A 707 34.20 -7.35 -3.74
C MET A 707 35.11 -7.02 -4.92
N GLU A 708 34.52 -6.97 -6.10
CA GLU A 708 35.13 -6.51 -7.33
C GLU A 708 34.21 -5.44 -7.95
N GLY A 709 34.80 -4.34 -8.41
CA GLY A 709 34.01 -3.28 -9.02
C GLY A 709 34.78 -2.00 -9.19
N VAL A 710 34.07 -0.92 -9.53
CA VAL A 710 34.67 0.41 -9.74
C VAL A 710 34.05 1.38 -8.73
N VAL A 711 34.88 2.21 -8.12
CA VAL A 711 34.41 3.27 -7.22
C VAL A 711 33.69 4.35 -8.03
N VAL A 712 32.40 4.53 -7.77
CA VAL A 712 31.55 5.51 -8.49
C VAL A 712 31.36 6.82 -7.73
N ASP A 713 31.36 6.76 -6.40
CA ASP A 713 31.18 7.93 -5.56
C ASP A 713 31.83 7.75 -4.19
N VAL A 714 32.19 8.84 -3.56
CA VAL A 714 32.70 8.88 -2.19
C VAL A 714 32.13 10.10 -1.48
N LYS A 715 31.42 9.87 -0.39
CA LYS A 715 30.85 10.93 0.47
C LYS A 715 31.63 11.01 1.77
N ILE A 716 32.00 12.24 2.16
CA ILE A 716 32.73 12.50 3.38
C ILE A 716 31.93 13.48 4.23
N PHE A 717 31.67 13.10 5.45
CA PHE A 717 30.96 13.91 6.45
C PHE A 717 31.90 14.25 7.58
N THR A 718 31.97 15.51 7.97
CA THR A 718 32.92 16.01 8.97
C THR A 718 32.19 16.79 10.05
N LYS A 719 32.50 16.51 11.33
CA LYS A 719 31.92 17.21 12.49
C LYS A 719 32.34 18.67 12.50
N LYS A 720 31.42 19.52 12.94
CA LYS A 720 31.66 20.95 13.12
C LYS A 720 32.91 21.24 13.99
N GLY A 721 33.77 22.13 13.51
CA GLY A 721 34.98 22.48 14.21
C GLY A 721 36.26 21.71 13.79
N TYR A 722 36.10 20.76 12.89
CA TYR A 722 37.27 20.05 12.27
C TYR A 722 37.50 20.55 10.85
N GLU A 723 38.75 20.57 10.41
CA GLU A 723 39.11 20.99 9.05
C GLU A 723 38.50 20.05 8.00
N LYS A 724 37.85 20.64 7.00
CA LYS A 724 37.35 19.90 5.82
C LYS A 724 38.52 19.61 4.89
N ASP A 725 38.60 18.37 4.40
CA ASP A 725 39.63 17.97 3.45
C ASP A 725 39.54 18.75 2.13
N SER A 726 40.67 18.85 1.42
CA SER A 726 40.71 19.48 0.09
C SER A 726 39.72 18.86 -0.92
N ARG A 727 39.45 17.57 -0.79
CA ARG A 727 38.47 16.84 -1.61
C ARG A 727 37.02 17.26 -1.27
N THR A 728 36.69 17.35 0.00
CA THR A 728 35.37 17.82 0.45
C THR A 728 35.11 19.24 -0.04
N ASN A 729 36.11 20.11 0.03
CA ASN A 729 36.00 21.49 -0.45
C ASN A 729 35.81 21.55 -1.98
N LYS A 730 36.54 20.73 -2.75
CA LYS A 730 36.34 20.63 -4.21
C LYS A 730 34.97 20.11 -4.57
N ALA A 731 34.48 19.03 -3.93
CA ALA A 731 33.14 18.50 -4.16
C ALA A 731 32.05 19.55 -3.86
N TYR A 732 32.19 20.27 -2.76
CA TYR A 732 31.32 21.38 -2.41
C TYR A 732 31.32 22.51 -3.47
N GLU A 733 32.50 22.93 -3.95
CA GLU A 733 32.62 23.95 -4.99
C GLU A 733 32.00 23.49 -6.34
N GLU A 734 32.19 22.21 -6.69
CA GLU A 734 31.60 21.62 -7.90
C GLU A 734 30.07 21.60 -7.80
N GLU A 735 29.51 21.18 -6.68
CA GLU A 735 28.06 21.13 -6.44
C GLU A 735 27.46 22.54 -6.43
N LYS A 736 28.15 23.49 -5.77
CA LYS A 736 27.74 24.90 -5.77
C LYS A 736 27.73 25.48 -7.20
N THR A 737 28.76 25.20 -7.98
CA THR A 737 28.86 25.63 -9.39
C THR A 737 27.72 25.04 -10.23
N LEU A 738 27.30 23.78 -10.00
CA LEU A 738 26.18 23.16 -10.67
C LEU A 738 24.86 23.83 -10.30
N LEU A 739 24.61 24.12 -9.02
CA LEU A 739 23.42 24.84 -8.56
C LEU A 739 23.36 26.27 -9.11
N GLU A 740 24.50 26.97 -9.16
CA GLU A 740 24.59 28.32 -9.74
C GLU A 740 24.27 28.29 -11.25
N LYS A 741 24.77 27.28 -11.96
CA LYS A 741 24.46 27.08 -13.39
C LYS A 741 22.98 26.78 -13.62
N GLU A 742 22.39 25.90 -12.84
CA GLU A 742 20.96 25.60 -12.88
C GLU A 742 20.12 26.86 -12.66
N HIS A 743 20.46 27.62 -11.63
CA HIS A 743 19.79 28.89 -11.32
C HIS A 743 19.91 29.89 -12.47
N HIS A 744 21.10 30.03 -13.03
CA HIS A 744 21.36 30.91 -14.18
C HIS A 744 20.56 30.48 -15.41
N ASP A 745 20.51 29.20 -15.75
CA ASP A 745 19.74 28.68 -16.87
C ASP A 745 18.24 28.98 -16.70
N ARG A 746 17.70 28.77 -15.49
CA ARG A 746 16.29 29.10 -15.18
C ARG A 746 16.00 30.60 -15.29
N LEU A 747 16.90 31.44 -14.82
CA LEU A 747 16.77 32.91 -14.97
C LEU A 747 16.77 33.34 -16.42
N LEU A 748 17.66 32.77 -17.25
CA LEU A 748 17.70 33.08 -18.70
C LEU A 748 16.42 32.66 -19.41
N MET A 749 15.86 31.51 -19.05
CA MET A 749 14.57 31.08 -19.61
C MET A 749 13.43 32.01 -19.21
N LEU A 750 13.34 32.43 -17.93
CA LEU A 750 12.36 33.39 -17.47
C LEU A 750 12.53 34.79 -18.16
N ASP A 751 13.74 35.21 -18.31
CA ASP A 751 14.04 36.46 -19.01
C ASP A 751 13.61 36.44 -20.49
N ARG A 752 13.81 35.30 -21.15
CA ARG A 752 13.37 35.10 -22.53
C ARG A 752 11.85 35.09 -22.63
N GLU A 753 11.17 34.41 -21.75
CA GLU A 753 9.70 34.38 -21.69
C GLU A 753 9.10 35.75 -21.38
N GLU A 754 9.68 36.48 -20.43
CA GLU A 754 9.31 37.87 -20.15
C GLU A 754 9.37 38.72 -21.41
N MET A 755 10.49 38.64 -22.15
CA MET A 755 10.65 39.37 -23.39
C MET A 755 9.66 38.93 -24.46
N LEU A 756 9.41 37.67 -24.65
CA LEU A 756 8.43 37.15 -25.62
C LEU A 756 7.00 37.62 -25.30
N LYS A 757 6.60 37.55 -24.03
CA LYS A 757 5.26 37.99 -23.59
C LYS A 757 5.09 39.51 -23.70
N VAL A 758 6.10 40.28 -23.31
CA VAL A 758 6.10 41.72 -23.43
C VAL A 758 6.07 42.14 -24.90
N THR A 759 6.89 41.52 -25.75
CA THR A 759 6.90 41.76 -27.20
C THR A 759 5.56 41.42 -27.84
N ALA A 760 4.94 40.32 -27.45
CA ALA A 760 3.61 39.92 -27.88
C ALA A 760 2.51 40.93 -27.45
N LEU A 761 2.61 41.41 -26.20
CA LEU A 761 1.70 42.43 -25.67
C LEU A 761 1.80 43.72 -26.46
N LEU A 762 3.01 44.19 -26.70
CA LEU A 762 3.26 45.49 -27.40
C LEU A 762 2.96 45.43 -28.91
N SER A 763 3.31 44.33 -29.58
CA SER A 763 3.08 44.18 -31.03
C SER A 763 1.61 43.99 -31.39
N LYS A 764 0.78 43.48 -30.52
CA LYS A 764 -0.67 43.32 -30.76
C LYS A 764 -1.47 44.63 -30.61
N ASN A 765 -0.96 45.55 -29.84
CA ASN A 765 -1.68 46.76 -29.46
C ASN A 765 -1.17 48.02 -30.23
N PRO A 766 -2.05 48.98 -30.54
CA PRO A 766 -1.66 50.20 -31.22
C PRO A 766 -1.00 51.21 -30.26
N LEU A 767 -0.11 52.04 -30.77
CA LEU A 767 0.54 53.12 -30.06
C LEU A 767 -0.44 54.27 -29.75
N ALA A 768 -0.31 54.86 -28.56
CA ALA A 768 -1.07 56.03 -28.14
C ALA A 768 -0.35 57.37 -28.51
N SER A 769 0.98 57.31 -28.75
CA SER A 769 1.81 58.43 -29.20
C SER A 769 2.86 57.97 -30.19
N ASP A 770 3.46 58.91 -30.96
CA ASP A 770 4.51 58.62 -31.90
C ASP A 770 5.76 58.13 -31.15
N GLN A 771 6.42 57.09 -31.67
CA GLN A 771 7.60 56.47 -31.05
C GLN A 771 8.61 55.99 -32.10
N GLU A 772 9.89 56.26 -31.84
CA GLU A 772 11.00 55.70 -32.61
C GLU A 772 11.48 54.39 -32.00
N VAL A 773 11.55 53.34 -32.80
CA VAL A 773 12.04 52.01 -32.38
C VAL A 773 13.06 51.50 -33.41
N ASN A 774 14.27 51.22 -32.99
CA ASN A 774 15.36 50.77 -33.87
C ASN A 774 15.57 51.62 -35.13
N LYS A 775 15.53 52.97 -34.96
CA LYS A 775 15.66 53.97 -36.07
C LYS A 775 14.50 53.94 -37.09
N LYS A 776 13.37 53.39 -36.75
CA LYS A 776 12.12 53.45 -37.51
C LYS A 776 11.11 54.26 -36.72
N GLU A 777 10.48 55.20 -37.35
CA GLU A 777 9.40 56.00 -36.78
C GLU A 777 8.03 55.28 -36.91
N TYR A 778 7.35 55.09 -35.81
CA TYR A 778 6.00 54.54 -35.73
C TYR A 778 5.05 55.64 -35.26
N LYS A 779 4.04 55.93 -36.06
CA LYS A 779 3.03 56.97 -35.77
C LYS A 779 1.98 56.46 -34.83
N LYS A 780 1.32 57.35 -34.11
CA LYS A 780 0.13 57.08 -33.28
C LYS A 780 -0.88 56.21 -34.02
N GLY A 781 -1.39 55.18 -33.43
CA GLY A 781 -2.38 54.23 -33.99
C GLY A 781 -1.74 53.10 -34.81
N SER A 782 -0.44 53.13 -35.13
CA SER A 782 0.25 52.01 -35.77
C SER A 782 0.65 50.93 -34.75
N LYS A 783 0.87 49.70 -35.24
CA LYS A 783 1.41 48.59 -34.43
C LYS A 783 2.88 48.44 -34.70
N ILE A 784 3.67 48.14 -33.65
CA ILE A 784 5.10 47.90 -33.80
C ILE A 784 5.30 46.48 -34.32
N ASN A 785 6.20 46.31 -35.27
CA ASN A 785 6.54 45.00 -35.80
C ASN A 785 7.28 44.17 -34.71
N LYS A 786 6.90 42.93 -34.58
CA LYS A 786 7.49 41.99 -33.58
C LYS A 786 9.03 41.93 -33.74
N ALA A 787 9.53 41.83 -34.95
CA ALA A 787 10.98 41.76 -35.24
C ALA A 787 11.76 43.01 -34.78
N ASP A 788 11.14 44.18 -34.75
CA ASP A 788 11.79 45.42 -34.30
C ASP A 788 11.81 45.50 -32.75
N LEU A 789 11.01 44.72 -32.05
CA LEU A 789 10.99 44.61 -30.58
C LEU A 789 11.91 43.53 -30.04
N GLU A 790 12.24 42.49 -30.82
CA GLU A 790 12.97 41.30 -30.35
C GLU A 790 14.41 41.56 -29.87
N ASN A 791 15.06 42.61 -30.40
CA ASN A 791 16.45 42.93 -30.09
C ASN A 791 16.63 44.23 -29.25
N ILE A 792 15.59 44.60 -28.49
CA ILE A 792 15.61 45.81 -27.70
C ILE A 792 16.07 45.56 -26.27
N ASN A 793 16.94 46.43 -25.74
CA ASN A 793 17.33 46.41 -24.35
C ASN A 793 16.12 46.76 -23.44
N ARG A 794 16.04 46.12 -22.28
CA ARG A 794 15.00 46.33 -21.24
C ARG A 794 14.79 47.82 -20.89
N PHE A 795 15.88 48.59 -20.85
CA PHE A 795 15.80 50.01 -20.55
C PHE A 795 15.02 50.78 -21.62
N THR A 796 15.29 50.50 -22.88
CA THR A 796 14.59 51.10 -24.03
C THR A 796 13.14 50.62 -24.11
N LEU A 797 12.89 49.36 -23.76
CA LEU A 797 11.56 48.80 -23.74
C LEU A 797 10.65 49.49 -22.71
N ASN A 798 11.15 49.77 -21.51
CA ASN A 798 10.46 50.57 -20.48
C ASN A 798 10.12 52.01 -20.97
N ALA A 799 10.93 52.56 -21.80
CA ALA A 799 10.66 53.89 -22.44
C ALA A 799 9.54 53.79 -23.50
N ILE A 800 9.58 52.72 -24.31
CA ILE A 800 8.57 52.47 -25.36
C ILE A 800 7.18 52.20 -24.75
N VAL A 801 7.11 51.52 -23.63
CA VAL A 801 5.83 51.19 -22.94
C VAL A 801 5.05 52.47 -22.60
N LYS A 802 5.73 53.59 -22.28
CA LYS A 802 5.08 54.86 -21.98
C LYS A 802 4.31 55.46 -23.16
N SER A 803 4.58 55.00 -24.39
CA SER A 803 3.90 55.43 -25.61
C SER A 803 2.60 54.65 -25.88
N PHE A 804 2.20 53.72 -25.01
CA PHE A 804 0.98 52.96 -25.13
C PHE A 804 -0.12 53.48 -24.19
N SER A 805 -1.34 53.02 -24.37
CA SER A 805 -2.47 53.38 -23.52
C SER A 805 -2.26 52.97 -22.04
N LYS A 806 -2.91 53.67 -21.12
CA LYS A 806 -2.81 53.37 -19.66
C LYS A 806 -3.17 51.94 -19.32
N ASP A 807 -4.11 51.33 -20.04
CA ASP A 807 -4.51 49.91 -19.82
C ASP A 807 -3.40 48.94 -20.19
N ILE A 808 -2.64 49.25 -21.26
CA ILE A 808 -1.52 48.42 -21.69
C ILE A 808 -0.34 48.59 -20.74
N GLN A 809 -0.10 49.82 -20.28
CA GLN A 809 0.91 50.09 -19.24
C GLN A 809 0.61 49.33 -17.98
N LYS A 810 -0.64 49.30 -17.54
CA LYS A 810 -1.07 48.51 -16.35
C LYS A 810 -0.82 47.02 -16.53
N LYS A 811 -1.20 46.47 -17.70
CA LYS A 811 -0.92 45.04 -18.02
C LYS A 811 0.57 44.74 -18.09
N TYR A 812 1.37 45.68 -18.59
CA TYR A 812 2.82 45.52 -18.58
C TYR A 812 3.39 45.55 -17.18
N ASP A 813 2.92 46.42 -16.30
CA ASP A 813 3.35 46.45 -14.90
C ASP A 813 2.92 45.21 -14.12
N GLU A 814 1.73 44.71 -14.37
CA GLU A 814 1.24 43.43 -13.81
C GLU A 814 2.14 42.27 -14.26
N LEU A 815 2.45 42.17 -15.53
CA LEU A 815 3.32 41.14 -16.10
C LEU A 815 4.74 41.26 -15.55
N LYS A 816 5.29 42.45 -15.46
CA LYS A 816 6.61 42.72 -14.90
C LYS A 816 6.69 42.35 -13.42
N ASN A 817 5.69 42.70 -12.63
CA ASN A 817 5.61 42.32 -11.22
C ASN A 817 5.51 40.80 -11.05
N TYR A 818 4.76 40.13 -11.90
CA TYR A 818 4.67 38.68 -11.92
C TYR A 818 6.05 38.04 -12.10
N PHE A 819 6.79 38.44 -13.17
CA PHE A 819 8.11 37.87 -13.42
C PHE A 819 9.15 38.24 -12.33
N GLN A 820 9.04 39.42 -11.75
CA GLN A 820 9.89 39.81 -10.61
C GLN A 820 9.63 38.92 -9.40
N ASN A 821 8.37 38.59 -9.10
CA ASN A 821 8.01 37.69 -8.02
C ASN A 821 8.51 36.27 -8.27
N GLU A 822 8.37 35.77 -9.52
CA GLU A 822 8.87 34.44 -9.88
C GLU A 822 10.41 34.36 -9.78
N LYS A 823 11.14 35.39 -10.22
CA LYS A 823 12.61 35.49 -10.05
C LYS A 823 13.02 35.54 -8.59
N LYS A 824 12.21 36.22 -7.75
CA LYS A 824 12.46 36.27 -6.31
C LYS A 824 12.27 34.90 -5.67
N LYS A 825 11.18 34.17 -5.99
CA LYS A 825 10.97 32.81 -5.52
C LYS A 825 12.10 31.88 -5.94
N LEU A 826 12.53 32.00 -7.20
CA LEU A 826 13.63 31.21 -7.74
C LEU A 826 14.95 31.45 -6.98
N LYS A 827 15.21 32.72 -6.61
CA LYS A 827 16.37 33.09 -5.80
C LYS A 827 16.25 32.52 -4.37
N GLU A 828 15.08 32.63 -3.76
CA GLU A 828 14.82 32.07 -2.42
C GLU A 828 15.02 30.52 -2.40
N GLU A 829 14.54 29.80 -3.45
CA GLU A 829 14.79 28.37 -3.62
C GLU A 829 16.30 28.05 -3.77
N HIS A 830 17.01 28.85 -4.54
CA HIS A 830 18.46 28.69 -4.73
C HIS A 830 19.23 28.93 -3.43
N ASP A 831 18.92 30.04 -2.73
CA ASP A 831 19.57 30.39 -1.48
C ASP A 831 19.29 29.32 -0.41
N ALA A 832 18.09 28.77 -0.35
CA ALA A 832 17.75 27.68 0.54
C ALA A 832 18.54 26.39 0.23
N LYS A 833 18.72 26.04 -1.05
CA LYS A 833 19.57 24.90 -1.45
C LYS A 833 21.02 25.09 -1.05
N ILE A 834 21.57 26.30 -1.22
CA ILE A 834 22.94 26.62 -0.79
C ILE A 834 23.04 26.55 0.74
N GLU A 835 22.06 27.08 1.48
CA GLU A 835 22.07 27.00 2.94
C GLU A 835 22.07 25.55 3.45
N ILE A 836 21.33 24.66 2.78
CA ILE A 836 21.35 23.21 3.11
C ILE A 836 22.73 22.63 2.85
N LEU A 837 23.34 23.00 1.75
CA LEU A 837 24.70 22.54 1.37
C LEU A 837 25.77 23.07 2.36
N GLU A 838 25.59 24.26 2.92
CA GLU A 838 26.49 24.88 3.89
C GLU A 838 26.27 24.42 5.34
N LYS A 839 25.14 23.75 5.62
CA LYS A 839 24.90 23.22 6.96
C LYS A 839 25.93 22.15 7.31
N ASP A 840 26.41 22.20 8.52
CA ASP A 840 27.34 21.19 9.04
C ASP A 840 26.62 19.84 9.23
N ASP A 841 27.34 18.77 8.98
CA ASP A 841 26.84 17.41 9.10
C ASP A 841 26.55 17.06 10.57
N ILE A 842 25.38 16.49 10.81
CA ILE A 842 24.98 15.97 12.12
C ILE A 842 25.47 14.52 12.21
N LEU A 843 26.62 14.32 12.86
CA LEU A 843 27.19 13.01 13.08
C LEU A 843 26.80 12.44 14.46
N PRO A 844 26.81 11.11 14.65
CA PRO A 844 26.59 10.48 15.94
C PRO A 844 27.60 10.98 16.98
N SER A 845 27.21 10.93 18.26
CA SER A 845 28.09 11.35 19.35
C SER A 845 29.41 10.58 19.34
N GLY A 846 30.53 11.30 19.44
CA GLY A 846 31.88 10.73 19.42
C GLY A 846 32.44 10.43 18.03
N VAL A 847 31.68 10.61 16.96
CA VAL A 847 32.18 10.47 15.57
C VAL A 847 32.66 11.82 15.08
N VAL A 848 33.88 11.87 14.59
CA VAL A 848 34.55 13.08 14.05
C VAL A 848 34.38 13.16 12.55
N LYS A 849 34.54 12.02 11.86
CA LYS A 849 34.50 11.91 10.40
C LYS A 849 33.85 10.58 9.99
N LEU A 850 32.98 10.63 9.02
CA LEU A 850 32.36 9.45 8.40
C LEU A 850 32.68 9.47 6.91
N VAL A 851 33.23 8.39 6.39
CA VAL A 851 33.49 8.21 4.95
C VAL A 851 32.65 7.06 4.44
N LYS A 852 31.92 7.31 3.37
CA LYS A 852 31.11 6.32 2.65
C LYS A 852 31.67 6.16 1.24
N VAL A 853 32.02 4.94 0.88
CA VAL A 853 32.54 4.59 -0.45
C VAL A 853 31.51 3.76 -1.18
N TYR A 854 31.12 4.18 -2.37
CA TYR A 854 30.18 3.49 -3.23
C TYR A 854 30.90 2.77 -4.37
N ILE A 855 30.70 1.46 -4.45
CA ILE A 855 31.38 0.60 -5.42
C ILE A 855 30.33 -0.05 -6.30
N ALA A 856 30.40 0.21 -7.62
CA ALA A 856 29.51 -0.39 -8.60
C ALA A 856 30.12 -1.66 -9.19
N THR A 857 29.34 -2.72 -9.22
CA THR A 857 29.70 -4.00 -9.80
C THR A 857 28.76 -4.34 -10.96
N LYS A 858 29.28 -4.58 -12.13
CA LYS A 858 28.53 -5.08 -13.29
C LYS A 858 28.49 -6.60 -13.23
N ARG A 859 27.29 -7.18 -13.17
CA ARG A 859 27.07 -8.62 -13.12
C ARG A 859 26.39 -9.11 -14.39
N LYS A 860 27.04 -10.02 -15.09
CA LYS A 860 26.47 -10.77 -16.21
C LYS A 860 25.83 -12.05 -15.71
N LEU A 861 24.90 -12.59 -16.47
CA LEU A 861 24.29 -13.88 -16.19
C LEU A 861 25.35 -14.99 -16.22
N LYS A 862 25.32 -15.85 -15.22
CA LYS A 862 26.27 -16.98 -15.06
C LYS A 862 25.51 -18.28 -14.84
N VAL A 863 26.20 -19.41 -15.06
CA VAL A 863 25.68 -20.73 -14.65
C VAL A 863 25.46 -20.75 -13.14
N GLY A 864 24.28 -21.24 -12.72
CA GLY A 864 23.83 -21.23 -11.33
C GLY A 864 22.91 -20.09 -10.96
N ASP A 865 22.73 -19.09 -11.82
CA ASP A 865 21.80 -17.99 -11.59
C ASP A 865 20.35 -18.47 -11.75
N LYS A 866 19.47 -17.93 -10.93
CA LYS A 866 18.03 -18.22 -10.97
C LYS A 866 17.37 -17.35 -12.01
N MET A 867 16.60 -17.97 -12.90
CA MET A 867 15.70 -17.31 -13.85
C MET A 867 14.27 -17.78 -13.65
N ALA A 868 13.32 -16.93 -13.92
CA ALA A 868 11.91 -17.26 -13.83
C ALA A 868 11.07 -16.48 -14.86
N GLY A 869 9.97 -17.08 -15.26
CA GLY A 869 8.87 -16.35 -15.92
C GLY A 869 7.86 -15.83 -14.90
N ARG A 870 6.77 -15.27 -15.41
CA ARG A 870 5.66 -14.75 -14.60
C ARG A 870 4.69 -15.80 -14.07
N HIS A 871 4.82 -17.05 -14.50
CA HIS A 871 3.90 -18.15 -14.22
C HIS A 871 4.39 -19.14 -13.16
N GLY A 872 5.33 -18.71 -12.32
CA GLY A 872 5.95 -19.58 -11.32
C GLY A 872 6.91 -20.63 -11.90
N ASN A 873 7.26 -20.52 -13.15
CA ASN A 873 8.20 -21.38 -13.88
C ASN A 873 9.65 -20.93 -13.59
N LYS A 874 10.12 -21.23 -12.39
CA LYS A 874 11.49 -20.94 -11.94
C LYS A 874 12.46 -22.03 -12.36
N GLY A 875 13.70 -21.64 -12.66
CA GLY A 875 14.77 -22.57 -12.97
C GLY A 875 16.15 -21.98 -12.74
N ILE A 876 17.15 -22.81 -12.86
CA ILE A 876 18.55 -22.43 -12.69
C ILE A 876 19.28 -22.62 -14.02
N VAL A 877 20.11 -21.67 -14.40
CA VAL A 877 20.95 -21.75 -15.60
C VAL A 877 21.95 -22.90 -15.44
N SER A 878 21.82 -23.93 -16.25
CA SER A 878 22.71 -25.11 -16.21
C SER A 878 23.88 -25.00 -17.17
N ASN A 879 23.63 -24.41 -18.35
CA ASN A 879 24.65 -24.29 -19.39
C ASN A 879 24.42 -23.04 -20.24
N ILE A 880 25.52 -22.44 -20.65
CA ILE A 880 25.56 -21.34 -21.60
C ILE A 880 26.18 -21.89 -22.88
N VAL A 881 25.39 -22.00 -23.92
CA VAL A 881 25.75 -22.68 -25.16
C VAL A 881 26.12 -21.66 -26.22
N ARG A 882 27.12 -21.95 -27.01
CA ARG A 882 27.52 -21.11 -28.15
C ARG A 882 26.35 -20.94 -29.11
N GLU A 883 26.25 -19.78 -29.72
CA GLU A 883 25.18 -19.43 -30.64
C GLU A 883 25.01 -20.45 -31.77
N VAL A 884 26.15 -20.94 -32.31
CA VAL A 884 26.17 -21.92 -33.42
C VAL A 884 25.69 -23.31 -33.02
N ASP A 885 25.76 -23.66 -31.74
CA ASP A 885 25.40 -24.97 -31.20
C ASP A 885 23.94 -25.02 -30.73
N MET A 886 23.26 -23.87 -30.66
CA MET A 886 21.87 -23.77 -30.23
C MET A 886 20.91 -24.27 -31.29
N PRO A 887 19.73 -24.78 -30.90
CA PRO A 887 18.65 -25.07 -31.83
C PRO A 887 18.22 -23.82 -32.63
N TYR A 888 17.89 -24.01 -33.90
CA TYR A 888 17.45 -22.91 -34.75
C TYR A 888 16.19 -23.28 -35.59
N LEU A 889 15.45 -22.26 -35.97
CA LEU A 889 14.26 -22.37 -36.82
C LEU A 889 14.62 -22.57 -38.30
N PRO A 890 13.70 -23.06 -39.14
CA PRO A 890 13.91 -23.16 -40.61
C PRO A 890 14.32 -21.83 -41.25
N SER A 891 13.95 -20.70 -40.66
CA SER A 891 14.36 -19.36 -41.09
C SER A 891 15.84 -19.05 -40.79
N GLY A 892 16.55 -19.89 -40.05
CA GLY A 892 17.91 -19.66 -39.60
C GLY A 892 17.98 -18.87 -38.27
N GLN A 893 16.86 -18.49 -37.68
CA GLN A 893 16.81 -17.79 -36.42
C GLN A 893 17.10 -18.72 -35.26
N ILE A 894 18.01 -18.31 -34.38
CA ILE A 894 18.48 -19.10 -33.25
C ILE A 894 17.56 -18.91 -32.05
N VAL A 895 17.29 -20.00 -31.33
CA VAL A 895 16.54 -19.98 -30.06
C VAL A 895 17.43 -19.40 -28.95
N ASP A 896 16.88 -18.50 -28.17
CA ASP A 896 17.62 -17.85 -27.08
C ASP A 896 17.65 -18.70 -25.79
N ILE A 897 16.55 -19.38 -25.47
CA ILE A 897 16.38 -20.18 -24.25
C ILE A 897 15.70 -21.49 -24.56
N VAL A 898 16.19 -22.61 -24.01
CA VAL A 898 15.56 -23.93 -24.11
C VAL A 898 15.06 -24.39 -22.74
N LEU A 899 13.75 -24.66 -22.68
CA LEU A 899 13.05 -25.07 -21.46
C LEU A 899 12.54 -26.51 -21.59
N ASN A 900 12.50 -27.24 -20.46
CA ASN A 900 11.97 -28.58 -20.43
C ASN A 900 10.43 -28.57 -20.44
N PRO A 901 9.76 -29.21 -21.41
CA PRO A 901 8.31 -29.27 -21.44
C PRO A 901 7.70 -30.07 -20.29
N LEU A 902 8.43 -30.98 -19.67
CA LEU A 902 7.96 -31.75 -18.51
C LEU A 902 7.71 -30.88 -17.25
N GLY A 903 8.26 -29.69 -17.22
CA GLY A 903 8.00 -28.71 -16.15
C GLY A 903 6.61 -28.07 -16.20
N VAL A 904 5.79 -28.32 -17.21
CA VAL A 904 4.47 -27.68 -17.38
C VAL A 904 3.33 -28.56 -16.88
N PRO A 905 3.13 -29.82 -17.30
CA PRO A 905 1.93 -30.58 -16.99
C PRO A 905 1.68 -30.79 -15.49
N SER A 906 2.71 -31.15 -14.75
CA SER A 906 2.60 -31.43 -13.31
C SER A 906 2.29 -30.17 -12.47
N ARG A 907 2.59 -28.98 -13.00
CA ARG A 907 2.44 -27.70 -12.30
C ARG A 907 1.22 -26.91 -12.74
N MET A 908 0.58 -27.34 -13.83
CA MET A 908 -0.67 -26.79 -14.35
C MET A 908 -0.63 -25.26 -14.62
N ASN A 909 0.53 -24.70 -14.89
CA ASN A 909 0.72 -23.30 -15.25
C ASN A 909 0.71 -23.13 -16.78
N ILE A 910 -0.42 -23.42 -17.38
CA ILE A 910 -0.63 -23.42 -18.84
C ILE A 910 -0.53 -22.00 -19.43
N GLY A 911 -0.76 -20.97 -18.64
CA GLY A 911 -0.65 -19.58 -19.05
C GLY A 911 0.70 -19.24 -19.71
N GLN A 912 1.79 -19.90 -19.31
CA GLN A 912 3.11 -19.70 -19.93
C GLN A 912 3.15 -20.13 -21.40
N ILE A 913 2.41 -21.16 -21.77
CA ILE A 913 2.32 -21.64 -23.17
C ILE A 913 1.52 -20.63 -24.00
N LEU A 914 0.40 -20.16 -23.47
CA LEU A 914 -0.43 -19.15 -24.13
C LEU A 914 0.33 -17.83 -24.29
N GLU A 915 1.09 -17.41 -23.28
CA GLU A 915 1.97 -16.24 -23.35
C GLU A 915 3.01 -16.41 -24.46
N SER A 916 3.66 -17.57 -24.54
CA SER A 916 4.69 -17.86 -25.55
C SER A 916 4.11 -17.81 -26.97
N HIS A 917 2.93 -18.37 -27.17
CA HIS A 917 2.24 -18.33 -28.45
C HIS A 917 1.86 -16.91 -28.86
N LEU A 918 1.27 -16.14 -27.96
CA LEU A 918 0.90 -14.75 -28.23
C LEU A 918 2.15 -13.87 -28.45
N GLY A 919 3.22 -14.11 -27.69
CA GLY A 919 4.50 -13.46 -27.89
C GLY A 919 5.11 -13.73 -29.26
N LEU A 920 5.06 -14.99 -29.75
CA LEU A 920 5.52 -15.36 -31.08
C LEU A 920 4.70 -14.66 -32.17
N VAL A 921 3.36 -14.59 -31.99
CA VAL A 921 2.48 -13.82 -32.89
C VAL A 921 2.92 -12.37 -32.97
N GLY A 922 3.09 -11.72 -31.80
CA GLY A 922 3.53 -10.32 -31.73
C GLY A 922 4.88 -10.09 -32.41
N TYR A 923 5.81 -10.99 -32.21
CA TYR A 923 7.13 -10.93 -32.83
C TYR A 923 7.03 -11.08 -34.36
N ARG A 924 6.30 -12.07 -34.87
CA ARG A 924 6.11 -12.31 -36.33
C ARG A 924 5.39 -11.16 -37.02
N LEU A 925 4.41 -10.55 -36.37
CA LEU A 925 3.75 -9.35 -36.90
C LEU A 925 4.71 -8.16 -36.98
N GLY A 926 5.61 -8.03 -36.00
CA GLY A 926 6.68 -7.03 -36.02
C GLY A 926 7.66 -7.26 -37.19
N GLU A 927 8.07 -8.51 -37.44
CA GLU A 927 8.89 -8.85 -38.61
C GLU A 927 8.20 -8.49 -39.94
N GLN A 928 6.90 -8.76 -40.10
CA GLN A 928 6.15 -8.38 -41.29
C GLN A 928 6.13 -6.84 -41.50
N ILE A 929 6.00 -6.08 -40.41
CA ILE A 929 6.10 -4.62 -40.47
C ILE A 929 7.50 -4.19 -40.88
N ASN A 930 8.56 -4.82 -40.33
CA ASN A 930 9.93 -4.51 -40.68
C ASN A 930 10.26 -4.84 -42.15
N GLU A 931 9.74 -5.94 -42.69
CA GLU A 931 9.87 -6.30 -44.12
C GLU A 931 9.32 -5.19 -45.02
N ILE A 932 8.16 -4.59 -44.68
CA ILE A 932 7.58 -3.47 -45.41
C ILE A 932 8.50 -2.25 -45.35
N PHE A 933 9.10 -1.99 -44.17
CA PHE A 933 10.07 -0.92 -44.00
C PHE A 933 11.33 -1.06 -44.83
N GLU A 934 11.88 -2.28 -44.92
CA GLU A 934 13.12 -2.55 -45.64
C GLU A 934 12.89 -2.53 -47.17
N THR A 935 11.78 -3.09 -47.64
CA THR A 935 11.50 -3.22 -49.06
C THR A 935 11.18 -1.90 -49.75
N LYS A 936 10.48 -0.96 -49.06
CA LYS A 936 10.09 0.37 -49.57
C LYS A 936 9.60 0.40 -51.01
N LYS A 937 8.89 -0.63 -51.46
CA LYS A 937 8.42 -0.76 -52.82
C LYS A 937 7.04 -0.16 -53.03
N GLY A 938 6.84 0.60 -54.08
CA GLY A 938 5.54 1.17 -54.43
C GLY A 938 4.97 2.13 -53.39
N GLU A 939 3.69 1.99 -53.08
CA GLU A 939 2.96 2.78 -52.08
C GLU A 939 3.10 2.23 -50.65
N TRP A 940 4.31 1.90 -50.23
CA TRP A 940 4.63 1.20 -48.99
C TRP A 940 4.04 1.82 -47.71
N ILE A 941 3.87 3.13 -47.66
CA ILE A 941 3.27 3.82 -46.53
C ILE A 941 1.78 3.46 -46.39
N LYS A 942 1.08 3.34 -47.54
CA LYS A 942 -0.32 2.91 -47.57
C LYS A 942 -0.46 1.44 -47.16
N GLU A 943 0.43 0.59 -47.62
CA GLU A 943 0.50 -0.81 -47.28
C GLU A 943 0.78 -0.98 -45.75
N LEU A 944 1.75 -0.24 -45.22
CA LEU A 944 2.08 -0.19 -43.81
C LEU A 944 0.88 0.23 -42.96
N ARG A 945 0.20 1.30 -43.34
CA ARG A 945 -1.01 1.78 -42.66
C ARG A 945 -2.13 0.74 -42.73
N ALA A 946 -2.35 0.11 -43.84
CA ALA A 946 -3.36 -0.95 -43.98
C ALA A 946 -3.06 -2.14 -43.05
N LYS A 947 -1.80 -2.56 -42.99
CA LYS A 947 -1.37 -3.67 -42.11
C LYS A 947 -1.53 -3.33 -40.66
N MET A 948 -1.14 -2.13 -40.25
CA MET A 948 -1.32 -1.68 -38.85
C MET A 948 -2.79 -1.56 -38.45
N ILE A 949 -3.66 -1.11 -39.39
CA ILE A 949 -5.11 -1.06 -39.18
C ILE A 949 -5.70 -2.48 -39.07
N GLU A 950 -5.23 -3.43 -39.87
CA GLU A 950 -5.62 -4.83 -39.81
C GLU A 950 -5.31 -5.44 -38.42
N ILE A 951 -4.08 -5.25 -37.94
CA ILE A 951 -3.63 -5.69 -36.61
C ILE A 951 -4.49 -5.08 -35.48
N ALA A 952 -4.70 -3.75 -35.54
CA ALA A 952 -5.54 -3.06 -34.56
C ALA A 952 -7.01 -3.52 -34.62
N GLY A 953 -7.50 -3.95 -35.78
CA GLY A 953 -8.85 -4.45 -35.96
C GLY A 953 -9.12 -5.78 -35.26
N ILE A 954 -8.16 -6.68 -35.22
CA ILE A 954 -8.27 -7.97 -34.52
C ILE A 954 -8.24 -7.76 -33.01
N ALA A 955 -7.43 -6.84 -32.55
CA ALA A 955 -7.36 -6.46 -31.13
C ALA A 955 -8.62 -5.73 -30.62
N LYS A 956 -9.65 -5.58 -31.41
CA LYS A 956 -10.91 -4.85 -31.09
C LYS A 956 -10.71 -3.39 -30.66
N LEU A 957 -9.58 -2.79 -30.99
CA LEU A 957 -9.22 -1.42 -30.67
C LEU A 957 -9.83 -0.44 -31.70
N MET A 958 -11.13 -0.23 -31.64
CA MET A 958 -11.86 0.64 -32.56
C MET A 958 -11.30 2.09 -32.58
N ASP A 959 -10.86 2.59 -31.42
CA ASP A 959 -10.28 3.92 -31.32
C ASP A 959 -8.87 4.00 -31.93
N ALA A 960 -8.04 2.97 -31.72
CA ALA A 960 -6.72 2.86 -32.36
C ALA A 960 -6.85 2.74 -33.87
N LYS A 961 -7.83 1.98 -34.38
CA LYS A 961 -8.14 1.87 -35.81
C LYS A 961 -8.49 3.24 -36.43
N LYS A 962 -9.34 4.01 -35.77
CA LYS A 962 -9.70 5.39 -36.19
C LYS A 962 -8.51 6.34 -36.12
N ALA A 963 -7.71 6.23 -35.05
CA ALA A 963 -6.52 7.07 -34.86
C ALA A 963 -5.46 6.80 -35.94
N LEU A 964 -5.13 5.53 -36.23
CA LEU A 964 -4.19 5.13 -37.28
C LEU A 964 -4.65 5.60 -38.67
N GLY A 965 -5.96 5.55 -38.95
CA GLY A 965 -6.54 6.02 -40.20
C GLY A 965 -6.38 7.55 -40.45
N LYS A 966 -6.36 8.34 -39.38
CA LYS A 966 -6.26 9.80 -39.43
C LYS A 966 -4.85 10.36 -39.15
N MET A 967 -3.92 9.50 -38.73
CA MET A 967 -2.58 9.89 -38.31
C MET A 967 -1.74 10.40 -39.49
N SER A 968 -0.89 11.40 -39.25
CA SER A 968 0.09 11.87 -40.24
C SER A 968 1.15 10.79 -40.52
N ASP A 969 1.72 10.81 -41.73
CA ASP A 969 2.69 9.81 -42.16
C ASP A 969 3.94 9.79 -41.25
N GLU A 970 4.36 10.96 -40.76
CA GLU A 970 5.51 11.07 -39.83
C GLU A 970 5.25 10.34 -38.50
N LYS A 971 4.10 10.57 -37.88
CA LYS A 971 3.70 9.87 -36.65
C LYS A 971 3.48 8.39 -36.89
N LEU A 972 2.89 8.02 -38.04
CA LEU A 972 2.71 6.62 -38.40
C LEU A 972 4.05 5.89 -38.49
N LEU A 973 5.08 6.52 -39.09
CA LEU A 973 6.41 5.94 -39.18
C LEU A 973 7.09 5.77 -37.83
N GLU A 974 6.86 6.71 -36.90
CA GLU A 974 7.38 6.59 -35.53
C GLU A 974 6.74 5.41 -34.79
N TYR A 975 5.41 5.26 -34.87
CA TYR A 975 4.70 4.12 -34.30
C TYR A 975 5.10 2.79 -34.95
N ALA A 976 5.22 2.77 -36.26
CA ALA A 976 5.60 1.56 -36.99
C ALA A 976 7.03 1.11 -36.64
N LYS A 977 7.94 2.04 -36.35
CA LYS A 977 9.29 1.73 -35.87
C LYS A 977 9.27 1.08 -34.50
N ASP A 978 8.33 1.43 -33.63
CA ASP A 978 8.15 0.75 -32.36
C ASP A 978 7.57 -0.65 -32.53
N TRP A 979 6.60 -0.81 -33.44
CA TRP A 979 5.98 -2.09 -33.72
C TRP A 979 6.90 -3.07 -34.48
N SER A 980 7.91 -2.58 -35.18
CA SER A 980 8.89 -3.44 -35.87
C SER A 980 9.71 -4.32 -34.94
N ASN A 981 9.84 -3.96 -33.67
CA ASN A 981 10.50 -4.76 -32.64
C ASN A 981 9.56 -5.80 -31.98
N GLY A 982 8.32 -5.90 -32.42
CA GLY A 982 7.27 -6.75 -31.91
C GLY A 982 6.02 -5.96 -31.55
N VAL A 983 4.87 -6.43 -32.00
CA VAL A 983 3.58 -5.84 -31.66
C VAL A 983 3.23 -6.22 -30.23
N ARG A 984 3.01 -5.23 -29.38
CA ARG A 984 2.66 -5.44 -27.98
C ARG A 984 1.17 -5.70 -27.82
N PHE A 985 0.82 -6.73 -27.06
CA PHE A 985 -0.55 -7.08 -26.70
C PHE A 985 -0.83 -6.77 -25.24
N ALA A 986 -1.99 -6.17 -24.97
CA ALA A 986 -2.54 -6.03 -23.63
C ALA A 986 -3.65 -7.05 -23.43
N THR A 987 -3.43 -8.04 -22.57
CA THR A 987 -4.39 -9.09 -22.21
C THR A 987 -4.73 -8.95 -20.72
N PRO A 988 -5.76 -8.16 -20.34
CA PRO A 988 -6.18 -8.05 -18.95
C PRO A 988 -6.51 -9.44 -18.37
N ILE A 989 -6.24 -9.61 -17.08
CA ILE A 989 -6.55 -10.87 -16.41
C ILE A 989 -8.05 -11.16 -16.45
N PHE A 990 -8.41 -12.43 -16.62
CA PHE A 990 -9.79 -12.96 -16.82
C PHE A 990 -10.49 -12.45 -18.08
N GLU A 991 -9.86 -11.62 -18.89
CA GLU A 991 -10.36 -11.11 -20.17
C GLU A 991 -9.34 -11.35 -21.29
N GLY A 992 -8.58 -12.43 -21.19
CA GLY A 992 -7.54 -12.81 -22.15
C GLY A 992 -8.07 -13.22 -23.52
N VAL A 993 -7.14 -13.41 -24.45
CA VAL A 993 -7.43 -13.87 -25.82
C VAL A 993 -8.07 -15.25 -25.78
N LYS A 994 -9.20 -15.41 -26.46
CA LYS A 994 -9.94 -16.68 -26.55
C LYS A 994 -9.36 -17.59 -27.64
N ALA A 995 -9.66 -18.91 -27.57
CA ALA A 995 -9.16 -19.89 -28.51
C ALA A 995 -9.48 -19.55 -29.98
N ASP A 996 -10.67 -19.04 -30.28
CA ASP A 996 -11.09 -18.62 -31.62
C ASP A 996 -10.29 -17.43 -32.15
N GLU A 997 -9.87 -16.56 -31.25
CA GLU A 997 -9.04 -15.39 -31.57
C GLU A 997 -7.60 -15.80 -31.83
N PHE A 998 -7.07 -16.80 -31.08
CA PHE A 998 -5.76 -17.40 -31.37
C PHE A 998 -5.65 -17.98 -32.75
N ALA A 999 -6.67 -18.70 -33.22
CA ALA A 999 -6.67 -19.27 -34.57
C ALA A 999 -6.49 -18.19 -35.65
N LYS A 1000 -7.22 -17.07 -35.53
CA LYS A 1000 -7.10 -15.91 -36.44
C LYS A 1000 -5.74 -15.24 -36.37
N LEU A 1001 -5.19 -15.13 -35.17
CA LEU A 1001 -3.87 -14.51 -34.93
C LEU A 1001 -2.76 -15.39 -35.54
N PHE A 1002 -2.83 -16.70 -35.40
CA PHE A 1002 -1.89 -17.64 -36.01
C PHE A 1002 -1.90 -17.55 -37.54
N GLU A 1003 -3.10 -17.52 -38.17
CA GLU A 1003 -3.23 -17.33 -39.60
C GLU A 1003 -2.59 -16.05 -40.09
N MET A 1004 -2.84 -14.91 -39.38
CA MET A 1004 -2.26 -13.62 -39.75
C MET A 1004 -0.74 -13.57 -39.56
N ALA A 1005 -0.23 -14.21 -38.51
CA ALA A 1005 1.20 -14.31 -38.23
C ALA A 1005 1.91 -15.36 -39.07
N LYS A 1006 1.18 -16.14 -39.89
CA LYS A 1006 1.69 -17.28 -40.67
C LYS A 1006 2.36 -18.33 -39.77
N ILE A 1007 1.72 -18.68 -38.68
CA ILE A 1007 2.14 -19.72 -37.73
C ILE A 1007 1.20 -20.91 -37.94
N ASP A 1008 1.74 -22.15 -37.86
CA ASP A 1008 0.95 -23.34 -37.94
C ASP A 1008 -0.12 -23.43 -36.86
N SER A 1009 -1.28 -23.99 -37.17
CA SER A 1009 -2.46 -24.00 -36.29
C SER A 1009 -2.25 -24.74 -34.95
N ASP A 1010 -1.28 -25.67 -34.90
CA ASP A 1010 -0.92 -26.41 -33.68
C ASP A 1010 0.11 -25.67 -32.82
N GLY A 1011 0.64 -24.52 -33.31
CA GLY A 1011 1.64 -23.72 -32.59
C GLY A 1011 3.02 -24.39 -32.49
N LYS A 1012 3.27 -25.49 -33.22
CA LYS A 1012 4.54 -26.21 -33.21
C LYS A 1012 5.36 -25.83 -34.42
N THR A 1013 6.67 -25.90 -34.29
CA THR A 1013 7.61 -25.61 -35.38
C THR A 1013 8.75 -26.60 -35.32
N GLU A 1014 9.21 -27.08 -36.48
CA GLU A 1014 10.41 -27.90 -36.57
C GLU A 1014 11.64 -27.06 -36.20
N LEU A 1015 12.52 -27.63 -35.39
CA LEU A 1015 13.80 -27.05 -35.02
C LEU A 1015 14.93 -27.97 -35.49
N TYR A 1016 16.01 -27.35 -35.86
CA TYR A 1016 17.24 -28.04 -36.23
C TYR A 1016 18.27 -27.91 -35.14
N ASP A 1017 18.96 -29.00 -34.85
CA ASP A 1017 20.06 -28.97 -33.86
C ASP A 1017 21.28 -28.33 -34.46
N GLY A 1018 21.83 -27.32 -33.84
CA GLY A 1018 23.02 -26.57 -34.27
C GLY A 1018 24.29 -27.42 -34.38
N ARG A 1019 24.37 -28.50 -33.61
CA ARG A 1019 25.53 -29.40 -33.57
C ARG A 1019 25.51 -30.44 -34.65
N THR A 1020 24.37 -31.06 -34.88
CA THR A 1020 24.22 -32.22 -35.75
C THR A 1020 23.48 -31.92 -37.05
N GLY A 1021 22.71 -30.79 -37.09
CA GLY A 1021 21.81 -30.50 -38.23
C GLY A 1021 20.54 -31.36 -38.28
N SER A 1022 20.31 -32.20 -37.27
CA SER A 1022 19.16 -33.09 -37.22
C SER A 1022 17.89 -32.28 -36.96
#